data_4ef2179ab801c76e42ca913cb83cc540
#
_entry.id   4ef2179ab801c76e42ca913cb83cc540
#
_cell.length_a   1.000
_cell.length_b   1.000
_cell.length_c   1.000
_cell.angle_alpha   90.00
_cell.angle_beta   90.00
_cell.angle_gamma   90.00
#
_symmetry.space_group_name_H-M   'P 1'
#
loop_
_entity.id
_entity.type
_entity.pdbx_description
1 polymer ?
#
loop_
_entity_poly.entity_id
_entity_poly.type
_entity_poly.pdbx_seq_one_letter_code
_entity_poly.pdbx_strand_id
1 'polypeptide(L)'
;MNEVTEMQYVRTPDREDVIIADNPELFKFKKWFSDAVDAAQDWREEAREDRNFYEGRQWRNADKRTLEDSGRPAITINRIKPLLNVLSGYQRLNRYDIDFLPRTNDDMQLAQVRKGVTKYIMDRSHYNYEESDVFMDGVTGGIGWFEVGYKWNWEIMDGDAFVRRVSPFDIYIDPESRDKYFRDMKYLVRARWVDKEALAALYPEHKEEIEAQMQRYLSEEKESNEENSKLWYQYETKKIRFAECWYKTTETKTLYTLDTGEVVAELSPEQLAIAPLIVVDSHDITVTKVMLMSFFDNVVLEAKESPYQHGEFPFVPFVCYYMGDDDMPAGIVRDLKDPQREINKRRSQELHILNTQSNGGWITEEGALTNEQESDFRNNATKPGAILHVAPGALTGGRIQRLDAPQAMPVGAINAVQEAMQEMPTISGINEALMGTDISSLQSGRAIELKQKQAITHIASLFDNLRYSKEVIATLLWGRRGAPGIIPQFYTEEKTYRIIGPDGQFNFITVNQQVQSIDPNTLMPIRRTLNDLSAGEFDIVIADTPATATQRTAQFWSLVDACGKLGINGNMVLDILLDLSDVPQKEEIKRRLQQQQQQAAQAQQQQMQMQMEIEKQKKLSRSMAYKDLQLPLQLKLAAEAGIFPKEYADAFMEWSVQQYAAAMGIPMGGQPQQQQGGIPPQVAAQLMAAGGLTPPQQQPTPQAQRPLTQAAINGLAETGQPVL
;
A
#
# COMPACT_ATOMS: atom_id res chain seq x y z
N MET A 1 49.19 -67.43 35.10
CA MET A 1 47.94 -66.83 35.58
C MET A 1 48.22 -65.34 35.69
N ASN A 2 47.88 -64.57 34.68
CA ASN A 2 47.98 -63.11 34.63
C ASN A 2 46.53 -62.58 34.62
N GLU A 3 46.10 -62.02 35.70
CA GLU A 3 44.87 -61.25 35.76
C GLU A 3 45.09 -59.95 35.01
N VAL A 4 44.42 -59.79 33.86
CA VAL A 4 44.29 -58.52 33.17
C VAL A 4 43.18 -57.76 33.84
N THR A 5 43.53 -56.74 34.60
CA THR A 5 42.58 -55.80 35.19
C THR A 5 42.01 -54.95 34.02
N GLU A 6 40.76 -55.16 33.66
CA GLU A 6 40.00 -54.26 32.79
C GLU A 6 39.89 -52.88 33.49
N MET A 7 40.61 -51.90 33.01
CA MET A 7 40.35 -50.51 33.33
C MET A 7 39.00 -50.15 32.67
N GLN A 8 37.97 -50.03 33.52
CA GLN A 8 36.73 -49.36 33.13
C GLN A 8 37.07 -47.87 32.86
N TYR A 9 37.05 -47.51 31.58
CA TYR A 9 37.02 -46.09 31.18
C TYR A 9 35.70 -45.50 31.70
N VAL A 10 35.78 -44.74 32.76
CA VAL A 10 34.70 -43.85 33.17
C VAL A 10 34.61 -42.78 32.12
N ARG A 11 33.61 -42.88 31.24
CA ARG A 11 33.29 -41.89 30.25
C ARG A 11 32.95 -40.59 30.98
N THR A 12 33.80 -39.58 30.88
CA THR A 12 33.42 -38.25 31.32
C THR A 12 32.17 -37.87 30.56
N PRO A 13 31.08 -37.44 31.21
CA PRO A 13 29.88 -37.05 30.48
C PRO A 13 30.25 -35.96 29.48
N ASP A 14 29.84 -36.15 28.23
CA ASP A 14 30.01 -35.15 27.21
C ASP A 14 29.35 -33.85 27.68
N ARG A 15 29.90 -32.71 27.30
CA ARG A 15 29.44 -31.36 27.73
C ARG A 15 27.94 -31.16 27.43
N GLU A 16 27.40 -31.80 26.39
CA GLU A 16 25.98 -31.85 26.08
C GLU A 16 25.15 -32.57 27.14
N ASP A 17 25.66 -33.69 27.71
CA ASP A 17 24.96 -34.46 28.74
C ASP A 17 24.80 -33.65 30.05
N VAL A 18 25.74 -32.75 30.38
CA VAL A 18 25.68 -31.87 31.54
C VAL A 18 24.65 -30.74 31.32
N ILE A 19 24.60 -30.16 30.11
CA ILE A 19 23.62 -29.11 29.75
C ILE A 19 22.19 -29.67 29.74
N ILE A 20 22.00 -30.90 29.24
CA ILE A 20 20.71 -31.59 29.24
C ILE A 20 20.23 -31.83 30.69
N ALA A 21 21.14 -32.10 31.61
CA ALA A 21 20.81 -32.35 33.00
C ALA A 21 20.41 -31.05 33.74
N ASP A 22 21.03 -29.92 33.41
CA ASP A 22 20.80 -28.63 34.09
C ASP A 22 19.56 -27.88 33.56
N ASN A 23 19.29 -27.91 32.24
CA ASN A 23 18.12 -27.23 31.63
C ASN A 23 17.69 -27.90 30.32
N PRO A 24 16.83 -28.92 30.36
CA PRO A 24 16.40 -29.66 29.19
C PRO A 24 15.62 -28.80 28.16
N GLU A 25 14.94 -27.78 28.62
CA GLU A 25 14.22 -26.88 27.71
C GLU A 25 15.19 -26.04 26.88
N LEU A 26 16.22 -25.46 27.49
CA LEU A 26 17.21 -24.68 26.80
C LEU A 26 17.94 -25.50 25.71
N PHE A 27 18.24 -26.77 26.02
CA PHE A 27 18.85 -27.68 25.05
C PHE A 27 17.98 -27.85 23.81
N LYS A 28 16.65 -28.00 23.99
CA LYS A 28 15.70 -28.08 22.88
C LYS A 28 15.77 -26.83 21.96
N PHE A 29 15.79 -25.63 22.54
CA PHE A 29 15.85 -24.38 21.76
C PHE A 29 17.19 -24.17 21.07
N LYS A 30 18.28 -24.53 21.73
CA LYS A 30 19.62 -24.53 21.11
C LYS A 30 19.69 -25.48 19.91
N LYS A 31 19.13 -26.68 20.06
CA LYS A 31 19.05 -27.66 18.98
C LYS A 31 18.22 -27.11 17.82
N TRP A 32 17.03 -26.59 18.08
CA TRP A 32 16.20 -25.98 17.04
C TRP A 32 16.91 -24.84 16.31
N PHE A 33 17.66 -24.03 17.04
CA PHE A 33 18.44 -22.97 16.42
C PHE A 33 19.59 -23.51 15.57
N SER A 34 20.32 -24.52 16.04
CA SER A 34 21.36 -25.18 15.24
C SER A 34 20.78 -25.80 13.98
N ASP A 35 19.72 -26.60 14.09
CA ASP A 35 19.05 -27.23 12.95
C ASP A 35 18.58 -26.18 11.92
N ALA A 36 18.05 -25.05 12.38
CA ALA A 36 17.63 -23.95 11.52
C ALA A 36 18.81 -23.18 10.87
N VAL A 37 19.94 -23.07 11.56
CA VAL A 37 21.18 -22.48 11.02
C VAL A 37 21.74 -23.35 9.90
N ASP A 38 21.81 -24.66 10.13
CA ASP A 38 22.36 -25.63 9.19
C ASP A 38 21.49 -25.70 7.93
N ALA A 39 20.18 -25.79 8.09
CA ALA A 39 19.24 -25.79 6.97
C ALA A 39 19.22 -24.47 6.17
N ALA A 40 19.49 -23.35 6.81
CA ALA A 40 19.52 -22.06 6.14
C ALA A 40 20.87 -21.73 5.48
N GLN A 41 21.89 -22.56 5.65
CA GLN A 41 23.26 -22.23 5.24
C GLN A 41 23.34 -22.00 3.72
N ASP A 42 22.86 -22.94 2.91
CA ASP A 42 22.92 -22.87 1.45
C ASP A 42 22.18 -21.65 0.92
N TRP A 43 20.96 -21.41 1.41
CA TRP A 43 20.21 -20.22 1.03
C TRP A 43 20.97 -18.92 1.40
N ARG A 44 21.60 -18.87 2.58
CA ARG A 44 22.33 -17.70 3.05
C ARG A 44 23.57 -17.40 2.22
N GLU A 45 24.28 -18.43 1.79
CA GLU A 45 25.42 -18.29 0.91
C GLU A 45 25.01 -17.73 -0.45
N GLU A 46 23.97 -18.34 -1.04
CA GLU A 46 23.40 -17.90 -2.31
C GLU A 46 22.84 -16.46 -2.21
N ALA A 47 22.08 -16.13 -1.17
CA ALA A 47 21.53 -14.80 -0.98
C ALA A 47 22.61 -13.71 -0.75
N ARG A 48 23.74 -14.08 -0.12
CA ARG A 48 24.92 -13.17 -0.03
C ARG A 48 25.55 -12.97 -1.38
N GLU A 49 25.69 -14.01 -2.17
CA GLU A 49 26.21 -13.89 -3.54
C GLU A 49 25.26 -13.06 -4.40
N ASP A 50 23.94 -13.27 -4.35
CA ASP A 50 22.92 -12.51 -5.05
C ASP A 50 23.03 -11.00 -4.70
N ARG A 51 23.17 -10.69 -3.42
CA ARG A 51 23.38 -9.32 -2.95
C ARG A 51 24.69 -8.71 -3.47
N ASN A 52 25.78 -9.48 -3.48
CA ASN A 52 27.06 -9.04 -4.04
C ASN A 52 26.91 -8.73 -5.53
N PHE A 53 26.17 -9.53 -6.29
CA PHE A 53 25.91 -9.29 -7.70
C PHE A 53 25.12 -8.01 -7.92
N TYR A 54 24.09 -7.76 -7.12
CA TYR A 54 23.33 -6.51 -7.16
C TYR A 54 24.20 -5.29 -6.84
N GLU A 55 25.09 -5.38 -5.83
CA GLU A 55 25.99 -4.31 -5.42
C GLU A 55 27.17 -4.10 -6.39
N GLY A 56 27.41 -5.02 -7.35
CA GLY A 56 28.50 -4.92 -8.33
C GLY A 56 29.76 -5.69 -7.92
N ARG A 57 29.76 -6.41 -6.81
CA ARG A 57 30.84 -7.32 -6.39
C ARG A 57 30.66 -8.69 -7.03
N GLN A 58 30.86 -8.76 -8.35
CA GLN A 58 30.44 -9.90 -9.17
C GLN A 58 31.59 -10.90 -9.47
N TRP A 59 32.82 -10.57 -9.08
CA TRP A 59 33.97 -11.44 -9.22
C TRP A 59 34.27 -12.15 -7.91
N ARG A 60 34.56 -13.45 -7.99
CA ARG A 60 35.14 -14.17 -6.84
C ARG A 60 36.54 -13.61 -6.59
N ASN A 61 36.91 -13.42 -5.34
CA ASN A 61 38.20 -12.84 -4.97
C ASN A 61 39.39 -13.61 -5.55
N ALA A 62 39.31 -14.95 -5.64
CA ALA A 62 40.33 -15.80 -6.24
C ALA A 62 40.47 -15.53 -7.74
N ASP A 63 39.36 -15.48 -8.49
CA ASP A 63 39.36 -15.25 -9.93
C ASP A 63 39.89 -13.85 -10.27
N LYS A 64 39.48 -12.84 -9.47
CA LYS A 64 39.90 -11.46 -9.62
C LYS A 64 41.43 -11.34 -9.43
N ARG A 65 41.97 -11.93 -8.38
CA ARG A 65 43.45 -11.96 -8.12
C ARG A 65 44.19 -12.66 -9.26
N THR A 66 43.70 -13.82 -9.71
CA THR A 66 44.35 -14.54 -10.83
C THR A 66 44.40 -13.72 -12.11
N LEU A 67 43.36 -12.92 -12.39
CA LEU A 67 43.35 -12.02 -13.54
C LEU A 67 44.28 -10.85 -13.34
N GLU A 68 44.28 -10.22 -12.17
CA GLU A 68 45.16 -9.10 -11.83
C GLU A 68 46.65 -9.52 -11.89
N ASP A 69 47.01 -10.65 -11.30
CA ASP A 69 48.37 -11.21 -11.31
C ASP A 69 48.84 -11.53 -12.73
N SER A 70 47.94 -11.93 -13.62
CA SER A 70 48.22 -12.16 -15.03
C SER A 70 48.17 -10.89 -15.89
N GLY A 71 48.01 -9.71 -15.29
CA GLY A 71 47.89 -8.42 -15.99
C GLY A 71 46.64 -8.27 -16.84
N ARG A 72 45.59 -9.05 -16.52
CA ARG A 72 44.30 -9.00 -17.23
C ARG A 72 43.29 -8.16 -16.47
N PRO A 73 42.49 -7.33 -17.15
CA PRO A 73 41.46 -6.53 -16.49
C PRO A 73 40.32 -7.40 -15.99
N ALA A 74 39.82 -7.13 -14.78
CA ALA A 74 38.60 -7.70 -14.23
C ALA A 74 37.49 -6.63 -14.19
N ILE A 75 36.79 -6.47 -15.32
CA ILE A 75 35.75 -5.43 -15.45
C ILE A 75 34.43 -5.93 -14.93
N THR A 76 33.66 -5.07 -14.27
CA THR A 76 32.28 -5.32 -13.89
C THR A 76 31.35 -4.36 -14.62
N ILE A 77 30.44 -4.89 -15.44
CA ILE A 77 29.38 -4.12 -16.11
C ILE A 77 28.05 -4.57 -15.52
N ASN A 78 27.64 -3.94 -14.43
CA ASN A 78 26.44 -4.35 -13.69
C ASN A 78 25.16 -4.04 -14.47
N ARG A 79 24.55 -5.07 -15.05
CA ARG A 79 23.25 -5.01 -15.74
C ARG A 79 22.08 -5.39 -14.84
N ILE A 80 22.32 -6.09 -13.74
CA ILE A 80 21.32 -6.51 -12.76
C ILE A 80 20.69 -5.31 -12.06
N LYS A 81 21.53 -4.41 -11.55
CA LYS A 81 21.06 -3.27 -10.76
C LYS A 81 20.02 -2.38 -11.47
N PRO A 82 20.19 -2.00 -12.75
CA PRO A 82 19.16 -1.25 -13.48
C PRO A 82 17.82 -1.99 -13.58
N LEU A 83 17.83 -3.31 -13.84
CA LEU A 83 16.62 -4.13 -13.93
C LEU A 83 15.84 -4.12 -12.59
N LEU A 84 16.53 -4.38 -11.48
CA LEU A 84 15.88 -4.38 -10.18
C LEU A 84 15.39 -2.98 -9.79
N ASN A 85 16.12 -1.92 -10.17
CA ASN A 85 15.68 -0.54 -9.93
C ASN A 85 14.38 -0.20 -10.67
N VAL A 86 14.19 -0.70 -11.89
CA VAL A 86 12.92 -0.56 -12.62
C VAL A 86 11.77 -1.23 -11.86
N LEU A 87 12.01 -2.46 -11.37
CA LEU A 87 11.01 -3.20 -10.61
C LEU A 87 10.67 -2.52 -9.28
N SER A 88 11.68 -2.04 -8.55
CA SER A 88 11.49 -1.24 -7.35
C SER A 88 10.75 0.07 -7.63
N GLY A 89 11.08 0.73 -8.73
CA GLY A 89 10.36 1.93 -9.19
C GLY A 89 8.90 1.63 -9.46
N TYR A 90 8.59 0.52 -10.13
CA TYR A 90 7.23 0.09 -10.39
C TYR A 90 6.46 -0.20 -9.09
N GLN A 91 7.07 -0.91 -8.11
CA GLN A 91 6.47 -1.15 -6.80
C GLN A 91 6.13 0.16 -6.07
N ARG A 92 7.06 1.13 -6.09
CA ARG A 92 6.88 2.44 -5.45
C ARG A 92 5.76 3.26 -6.08
N LEU A 93 5.56 3.12 -7.39
CA LEU A 93 4.51 3.81 -8.12
C LEU A 93 3.13 3.13 -7.99
N ASN A 94 3.09 1.82 -7.77
CA ASN A 94 1.86 1.03 -7.70
C ASN A 94 1.71 0.38 -6.33
N ARG A 95 1.61 1.21 -5.29
CA ARG A 95 1.37 0.75 -3.93
C ARG A 95 -0.10 0.39 -3.74
N TYR A 96 -0.33 -0.59 -2.88
CA TYR A 96 -1.66 -1.02 -2.48
C TYR A 96 -2.02 -0.43 -1.12
N ASP A 97 -3.27 -0.04 -0.93
CA ASP A 97 -3.80 0.36 0.38
C ASP A 97 -4.59 -0.77 1.02
N ILE A 98 -4.65 -0.77 2.34
CA ILE A 98 -5.44 -1.71 3.12
C ILE A 98 -6.82 -1.10 3.32
N ASP A 99 -7.85 -1.77 2.82
CA ASP A 99 -9.25 -1.40 2.98
C ASP A 99 -10.02 -2.46 3.79
N PHE A 100 -11.08 -2.01 4.45
CA PHE A 100 -11.93 -2.84 5.28
C PHE A 100 -13.35 -2.84 4.73
N LEU A 101 -13.86 -4.01 4.38
CA LEU A 101 -15.25 -4.18 3.96
C LEU A 101 -16.10 -4.56 5.15
N PRO A 102 -17.10 -3.75 5.51
CA PRO A 102 -18.02 -4.07 6.59
C PRO A 102 -18.93 -5.23 6.17
N ARG A 103 -19.23 -6.16 7.07
CA ARG A 103 -20.18 -7.23 6.83
C ARG A 103 -21.63 -6.78 7.05
N THR A 104 -21.83 -5.71 7.83
CA THR A 104 -23.13 -5.12 8.11
C THR A 104 -23.17 -3.64 7.72
N ASN A 105 -24.38 -3.12 7.40
CA ASN A 105 -24.52 -1.71 7.01
C ASN A 105 -24.16 -0.74 8.14
N ASP A 106 -24.34 -1.15 9.39
CA ASP A 106 -24.05 -0.31 10.56
C ASP A 106 -22.56 -0.11 10.78
N ASP A 107 -21.72 -1.01 10.22
CA ASP A 107 -20.27 -0.99 10.38
C ASP A 107 -19.53 -0.12 9.35
N MET A 108 -20.25 0.53 8.40
CA MET A 108 -19.59 1.36 7.36
C MET A 108 -18.73 2.50 7.94
N GLN A 109 -19.24 3.14 9.00
CA GLN A 109 -18.48 4.21 9.65
C GLN A 109 -17.22 3.66 10.36
N LEU A 110 -17.36 2.50 11.02
CA LEU A 110 -16.25 1.85 11.72
C LEU A 110 -15.19 1.32 10.73
N ALA A 111 -15.57 0.89 9.52
CA ALA A 111 -14.64 0.54 8.46
C ALA A 111 -13.75 1.73 8.06
N GLN A 112 -14.33 2.93 7.93
CA GLN A 112 -13.57 4.15 7.64
C GLN A 112 -12.64 4.53 8.80
N VAL A 113 -13.09 4.35 10.05
CA VAL A 113 -12.25 4.57 11.23
C VAL A 113 -11.07 3.62 11.23
N ARG A 114 -11.29 2.31 10.98
CA ARG A 114 -10.22 1.30 10.88
C ARG A 114 -9.21 1.63 9.78
N LYS A 115 -9.67 1.98 8.59
CA LYS A 115 -8.81 2.44 7.50
C LYS A 115 -7.96 3.63 7.91
N GLY A 116 -8.56 4.60 8.59
CA GLY A 116 -7.88 5.78 9.07
C GLY A 116 -6.81 5.50 10.12
N VAL A 117 -7.11 4.67 11.12
CA VAL A 117 -6.14 4.26 12.15
C VAL A 117 -5.01 3.46 11.54
N THR A 118 -5.31 2.53 10.61
CA THR A 118 -4.28 1.78 9.89
C THR A 118 -3.35 2.70 9.12
N LYS A 119 -3.90 3.67 8.39
CA LYS A 119 -3.10 4.66 7.66
C LYS A 119 -2.21 5.49 8.59
N TYR A 120 -2.74 5.93 9.74
CA TYR A 120 -1.94 6.62 10.76
C TYR A 120 -0.74 5.78 11.22
N ILE A 121 -0.94 4.50 11.53
CA ILE A 121 0.12 3.58 11.96
C ILE A 121 1.16 3.38 10.84
N MET A 122 0.71 3.18 9.60
CA MET A 122 1.57 3.02 8.45
C MET A 122 2.42 4.27 8.18
N ASP A 123 1.81 5.47 8.25
CA ASP A 123 2.53 6.73 8.07
C ASP A 123 3.56 6.96 9.18
N ARG A 124 3.20 6.67 10.44
CA ARG A 124 4.09 6.83 11.58
C ARG A 124 5.26 5.84 11.58
N SER A 125 5.02 4.63 11.10
CA SER A 125 6.04 3.59 10.93
C SER A 125 6.91 3.78 9.69
N HIS A 126 6.66 4.82 8.88
CA HIS A 126 7.30 5.00 7.58
C HIS A 126 7.18 3.77 6.67
N TYR A 127 6.05 3.06 6.79
CA TYR A 127 5.80 1.76 6.15
C TYR A 127 6.15 1.73 4.66
N ASN A 128 5.91 2.82 3.95
CA ASN A 128 6.20 2.92 2.53
C ASN A 128 7.69 2.71 2.19
N TYR A 129 8.60 3.10 3.08
CA TYR A 129 10.03 2.88 2.91
C TYR A 129 10.40 1.46 3.32
N GLU A 130 9.89 1.01 4.46
CA GLU A 130 10.08 -0.35 4.97
C GLU A 130 9.59 -1.40 3.96
N GLU A 131 8.42 -1.20 3.35
CA GLU A 131 7.87 -2.06 2.30
C GLU A 131 8.79 -2.14 1.07
N SER A 132 9.31 -1.00 0.62
CA SER A 132 10.21 -0.98 -0.53
C SER A 132 11.53 -1.68 -0.24
N ASP A 133 12.02 -1.59 0.99
CA ASP A 133 13.26 -2.26 1.40
C ASP A 133 13.04 -3.77 1.57
N VAL A 134 11.91 -4.21 2.15
CA VAL A 134 11.53 -5.63 2.22
C VAL A 134 11.32 -6.22 0.83
N PHE A 135 10.68 -5.47 -0.07
CA PHE A 135 10.51 -5.88 -1.46
C PHE A 135 11.88 -6.08 -2.14
N MET A 136 12.82 -5.17 -1.94
CA MET A 136 14.17 -5.29 -2.48
C MET A 136 14.95 -6.47 -1.89
N ASP A 137 14.80 -6.75 -0.60
CA ASP A 137 15.39 -7.96 0.02
C ASP A 137 14.86 -9.22 -0.66
N GLY A 138 13.53 -9.34 -0.84
CA GLY A 138 12.91 -10.49 -1.48
C GLY A 138 13.30 -10.64 -2.94
N VAL A 139 13.27 -9.57 -3.72
CA VAL A 139 13.65 -9.60 -5.15
C VAL A 139 15.13 -9.92 -5.35
N THR A 140 15.98 -9.52 -4.39
CA THR A 140 17.42 -9.80 -4.45
C THR A 140 17.75 -11.20 -3.93
N GLY A 141 17.34 -11.54 -2.70
CA GLY A 141 17.75 -12.76 -2.00
C GLY A 141 16.67 -13.85 -1.88
N GLY A 142 15.45 -13.58 -2.38
CA GLY A 142 14.33 -14.52 -2.36
C GLY A 142 13.28 -14.24 -1.29
N ILE A 143 13.67 -13.70 -0.13
CA ILE A 143 12.76 -13.43 0.98
C ILE A 143 13.08 -12.11 1.66
N GLY A 144 12.04 -11.39 2.07
CA GLY A 144 12.10 -10.24 2.94
C GLY A 144 11.16 -10.42 4.12
N TRP A 145 11.41 -9.72 5.23
CA TRP A 145 10.63 -9.87 6.46
C TRP A 145 10.16 -8.55 7.01
N PHE A 146 8.88 -8.52 7.40
CA PHE A 146 8.29 -7.48 8.24
C PHE A 146 8.18 -7.98 9.66
N GLU A 147 8.34 -7.08 10.61
CA GLU A 147 7.97 -7.26 12.01
C GLU A 147 6.81 -6.33 12.33
N VAL A 148 5.75 -6.89 12.89
CA VAL A 148 4.55 -6.17 13.33
C VAL A 148 4.50 -6.24 14.84
N GLY A 149 4.46 -5.09 15.51
CA GLY A 149 4.52 -5.09 16.96
C GLY A 149 3.95 -3.81 17.56
N TYR A 150 4.06 -3.74 18.89
CA TYR A 150 3.67 -2.58 19.68
C TYR A 150 4.85 -2.10 20.51
N LYS A 151 5.14 -0.80 20.48
CA LYS A 151 6.23 -0.19 21.24
C LYS A 151 5.66 0.80 22.24
N TRP A 152 5.84 0.48 23.51
CA TRP A 152 5.50 1.39 24.61
C TRP A 152 6.57 2.45 24.79
N ASN A 153 6.17 3.69 25.02
CA ASN A 153 7.04 4.79 25.39
C ASN A 153 6.71 5.24 26.82
N TRP A 154 7.63 4.97 27.75
CA TRP A 154 7.47 5.28 29.15
C TRP A 154 7.43 6.78 29.48
N GLU A 155 8.06 7.62 28.63
CA GLU A 155 8.11 9.07 28.83
C GLU A 155 6.73 9.72 28.67
N ILE A 156 5.95 9.25 27.70
CA ILE A 156 4.63 9.75 27.40
C ILE A 156 3.50 8.86 27.92
N MET A 157 3.84 7.76 28.58
CA MET A 157 2.91 6.75 29.08
C MET A 157 1.92 6.27 28.00
N ASP A 158 2.39 6.16 26.76
CA ASP A 158 1.59 5.76 25.59
C ASP A 158 2.44 4.89 24.68
N GLY A 159 1.82 4.19 23.75
CA GLY A 159 2.53 3.36 22.78
C GLY A 159 1.83 3.36 21.44
N ASP A 160 2.59 2.96 20.43
CA ASP A 160 2.08 2.83 19.07
C ASP A 160 2.46 1.48 18.48
N ALA A 161 1.55 0.93 17.69
CA ALA A 161 1.83 -0.19 16.82
C ALA A 161 2.83 0.23 15.74
N PHE A 162 3.68 -0.68 15.33
CA PHE A 162 4.66 -0.43 14.28
C PHE A 162 4.74 -1.60 13.31
N VAL A 163 5.14 -1.29 12.09
CA VAL A 163 5.52 -2.27 11.06
C VAL A 163 6.89 -1.84 10.54
N ARG A 164 7.88 -2.72 10.63
CA ARG A 164 9.24 -2.43 10.20
C ARG A 164 9.88 -3.61 9.47
N ARG A 165 10.90 -3.32 8.67
CA ARG A 165 11.75 -4.33 8.03
C ARG A 165 12.64 -5.03 9.07
N VAL A 166 12.81 -6.34 8.90
CA VAL A 166 13.84 -7.12 9.58
C VAL A 166 14.77 -7.71 8.52
N SER A 167 16.06 -7.73 8.81
CA SER A 167 17.03 -8.35 7.91
C SER A 167 16.72 -9.84 7.74
N PRO A 168 16.62 -10.36 6.51
CA PRO A 168 16.41 -11.79 6.29
C PRO A 168 17.54 -12.66 6.90
N PHE A 169 18.73 -12.09 7.05
CA PHE A 169 19.86 -12.77 7.67
C PHE A 169 19.76 -12.87 9.19
N ASP A 170 18.81 -12.21 9.82
CA ASP A 170 18.57 -12.31 11.27
C ASP A 170 17.48 -13.32 11.62
N ILE A 171 16.72 -13.80 10.62
CA ILE A 171 15.62 -14.75 10.80
C ILE A 171 16.06 -16.15 10.40
N TYR A 172 15.68 -17.11 11.23
CA TYR A 172 15.88 -18.55 11.04
C TYR A 172 14.53 -19.24 11.22
N ILE A 173 14.12 -20.01 10.24
CA ILE A 173 12.81 -20.65 10.18
C ILE A 173 12.93 -22.14 10.46
N ASP A 174 11.83 -22.72 10.88
CA ASP A 174 11.70 -24.16 11.07
C ASP A 174 11.97 -24.91 9.75
N PRO A 175 12.97 -25.83 9.71
CA PRO A 175 13.29 -26.60 8.50
C PRO A 175 12.17 -27.56 8.06
N GLU A 176 11.26 -27.91 8.97
CA GLU A 176 10.14 -28.81 8.66
C GLU A 176 8.97 -28.09 7.95
N SER A 177 9.01 -26.75 7.88
CA SER A 177 7.97 -25.96 7.21
C SER A 177 7.98 -26.24 5.69
N ARG A 178 6.78 -26.49 5.12
CA ARG A 178 6.57 -26.77 3.70
C ARG A 178 5.67 -25.74 3.02
N ASP A 179 5.06 -24.86 3.78
CA ASP A 179 4.20 -23.81 3.26
C ASP A 179 5.05 -22.67 2.70
N LYS A 180 4.73 -22.21 1.48
CA LYS A 180 5.39 -21.07 0.82
C LYS A 180 5.49 -19.82 1.69
N TYR A 181 4.50 -19.61 2.55
CA TYR A 181 4.43 -18.44 3.45
C TYR A 181 4.73 -18.81 4.91
N PHE A 182 5.26 -20.01 5.15
CA PHE A 182 5.70 -20.49 6.46
C PHE A 182 4.62 -20.46 7.54
N ARG A 183 3.33 -20.69 7.18
CA ARG A 183 2.21 -20.70 8.14
C ARG A 183 2.21 -21.91 9.06
N ASP A 184 2.82 -23.00 8.61
CA ASP A 184 2.95 -24.29 9.30
C ASP A 184 4.14 -24.36 10.25
N MET A 185 4.98 -23.31 10.34
CA MET A 185 6.13 -23.27 11.25
C MET A 185 5.71 -23.56 12.70
N LYS A 186 6.48 -24.40 13.37
CA LYS A 186 6.39 -24.63 14.82
C LYS A 186 7.16 -23.58 15.60
N TYR A 187 8.26 -23.09 15.05
CA TYR A 187 9.09 -22.05 15.67
C TYR A 187 9.76 -21.14 14.61
N LEU A 188 10.17 -20.00 15.07
CA LEU A 188 10.98 -19.03 14.33
C LEU A 188 11.99 -18.42 15.29
N VAL A 189 13.26 -18.36 14.89
CA VAL A 189 14.32 -17.74 15.71
C VAL A 189 14.80 -16.47 15.04
N ARG A 190 14.75 -15.36 15.77
CA ARG A 190 15.43 -14.12 15.41
C ARG A 190 16.75 -14.05 16.17
N ALA A 191 17.89 -14.08 15.44
CA ALA A 191 19.21 -14.03 16.04
C ALA A 191 20.02 -12.84 15.53
N ARG A 192 20.50 -12.00 16.43
CA ARG A 192 21.23 -10.76 16.13
C ARG A 192 22.59 -10.73 16.83
N TRP A 193 23.56 -10.14 16.13
CA TRP A 193 24.85 -9.81 16.72
C TRP A 193 24.76 -8.50 17.48
N VAL A 194 24.96 -8.55 18.79
CA VAL A 194 24.85 -7.38 19.69
C VAL A 194 26.12 -7.22 20.53
N ASP A 195 26.36 -6.00 20.97
CA ASP A 195 27.45 -5.75 21.91
C ASP A 195 27.04 -6.24 23.32
N LYS A 196 27.99 -6.76 24.09
CA LYS A 196 27.69 -7.30 25.43
C LYS A 196 27.08 -6.25 26.37
N GLU A 197 27.56 -5.00 26.27
CA GLU A 197 27.05 -3.89 27.08
C GLU A 197 25.57 -3.58 26.75
N ALA A 198 25.21 -3.67 25.46
CA ALA A 198 23.84 -3.47 25.01
C ALA A 198 22.92 -4.59 25.52
N LEU A 199 23.38 -5.85 25.48
CA LEU A 199 22.59 -6.97 26.02
C LEU A 199 22.45 -6.90 27.53
N ALA A 200 23.52 -6.59 28.26
CA ALA A 200 23.51 -6.41 29.71
C ALA A 200 22.63 -5.22 30.16
N ALA A 201 22.50 -4.18 29.31
CA ALA A 201 21.58 -3.07 29.58
C ALA A 201 20.12 -3.45 29.35
N LEU A 202 19.84 -4.35 28.40
CA LEU A 202 18.49 -4.88 28.16
C LEU A 202 18.02 -5.84 29.27
N TYR A 203 18.97 -6.65 29.81
CA TYR A 203 18.70 -7.65 30.83
C TYR A 203 19.62 -7.45 32.04
N PRO A 204 19.38 -6.43 32.88
CA PRO A 204 20.26 -6.10 34.02
C PRO A 204 20.37 -7.23 35.04
N GLU A 205 19.31 -8.04 35.16
CA GLU A 205 19.23 -9.16 36.13
C GLU A 205 20.21 -10.29 35.76
N HIS A 206 20.51 -10.48 34.45
CA HIS A 206 21.41 -11.53 33.96
C HIS A 206 22.81 -11.02 33.58
N LYS A 207 23.16 -9.80 34.01
CA LYS A 207 24.45 -9.18 33.66
C LYS A 207 25.65 -10.04 34.08
N GLU A 208 25.64 -10.59 35.28
CA GLU A 208 26.74 -11.41 35.80
C GLU A 208 26.91 -12.70 35.01
N GLU A 209 25.79 -13.34 34.61
CA GLU A 209 25.77 -14.56 33.81
C GLU A 209 26.31 -14.29 32.38
N ILE A 210 25.88 -13.18 31.77
CA ILE A 210 26.38 -12.75 30.48
C ILE A 210 27.89 -12.51 30.51
N GLU A 211 28.38 -11.83 31.55
CA GLU A 211 29.81 -11.57 31.71
C GLU A 211 30.60 -12.85 31.95
N ALA A 212 30.09 -13.77 32.74
CA ALA A 212 30.71 -15.08 33.01
C ALA A 212 30.81 -15.93 31.75
N GLN A 213 29.75 -15.97 30.93
CA GLN A 213 29.73 -16.70 29.68
C GLN A 213 30.71 -16.07 28.65
N MET A 214 30.80 -14.74 28.61
CA MET A 214 31.78 -14.04 27.80
C MET A 214 33.23 -14.36 28.17
N GLN A 215 33.52 -14.44 29.48
CA GLN A 215 34.87 -14.79 29.93
C GLN A 215 35.27 -16.21 29.51
N ARG A 216 34.30 -17.14 29.43
CA ARG A 216 34.56 -18.48 28.89
C ARG A 216 35.02 -18.41 27.44
N TYR A 217 34.32 -17.71 26.59
CA TYR A 217 34.75 -17.54 25.19
C TYR A 217 36.13 -16.90 25.04
N LEU A 218 36.45 -15.90 25.86
CA LEU A 218 37.77 -15.26 25.83
C LEU A 218 38.90 -16.19 26.36
N SER A 219 38.58 -17.12 27.26
CA SER A 219 39.56 -18.10 27.75
C SER A 219 39.74 -19.28 26.79
N GLU A 220 38.68 -19.68 26.09
CA GLU A 220 38.66 -20.78 25.11
C GLU A 220 39.30 -20.40 23.74
N GLU A 221 39.49 -19.11 23.44
CA GLU A 221 40.14 -18.62 22.21
C GLU A 221 41.51 -19.24 21.92
N LYS A 222 42.17 -19.82 22.96
CA LYS A 222 43.48 -20.44 22.84
C LYS A 222 43.42 -21.95 22.50
N GLU A 223 42.31 -22.63 22.66
CA GLU A 223 42.30 -24.10 22.66
C GLU A 223 41.26 -24.74 21.72
N SER A 224 40.20 -24.08 21.30
CA SER A 224 39.14 -24.73 20.51
C SER A 224 38.72 -24.03 19.23
N ASN A 225 38.82 -24.81 18.13
CA ASN A 225 38.17 -24.57 16.82
C ASN A 225 36.70 -25.05 16.83
N GLU A 226 36.02 -25.07 17.96
CA GLU A 226 34.66 -25.61 18.04
C GLU A 226 33.69 -24.72 17.27
N GLU A 227 32.93 -25.34 16.36
CA GLU A 227 31.88 -24.70 15.55
C GLU A 227 30.81 -24.02 16.42
N ASN A 228 30.52 -24.62 17.60
CA ASN A 228 29.59 -24.05 18.57
C ASN A 228 30.03 -22.67 19.10
N SER A 229 31.33 -22.44 19.29
CA SER A 229 31.79 -21.12 19.78
C SER A 229 31.58 -20.04 18.72
N LYS A 230 31.74 -20.37 17.44
CA LYS A 230 31.52 -19.46 16.30
C LYS A 230 30.03 -19.14 16.10
N LEU A 231 29.15 -20.02 16.52
CA LEU A 231 27.72 -19.80 16.45
C LEU A 231 27.27 -18.64 17.35
N TRP A 232 27.88 -18.52 18.55
CA TRP A 232 27.44 -17.59 19.58
C TRP A 232 28.33 -16.37 19.79
N TYR A 233 29.59 -16.44 19.37
CA TYR A 233 30.56 -15.37 19.56
C TYR A 233 31.37 -15.07 18.30
N GLN A 234 31.45 -13.81 17.91
CA GLN A 234 32.23 -13.35 16.78
C GLN A 234 33.53 -12.70 17.29
N TYR A 235 34.64 -13.40 17.16
CA TYR A 235 35.95 -12.98 17.68
C TYR A 235 36.47 -11.67 17.07
N GLU A 236 36.20 -11.46 15.77
CA GLU A 236 36.68 -10.26 15.05
C GLU A 236 36.02 -8.98 15.53
N THR A 237 34.71 -9.00 15.78
CA THR A 237 33.92 -7.84 16.17
C THR A 237 33.60 -7.79 17.66
N LYS A 238 33.95 -8.85 18.42
CA LYS A 238 33.65 -9.05 19.84
C LYS A 238 32.14 -8.98 20.17
N LYS A 239 31.32 -9.40 19.21
CA LYS A 239 29.86 -9.43 19.36
C LYS A 239 29.38 -10.78 19.78
N ILE A 240 28.30 -10.79 20.55
CA ILE A 240 27.57 -11.96 20.99
C ILE A 240 26.28 -12.12 20.19
N ARG A 241 25.84 -13.35 20.01
CA ARG A 241 24.63 -13.65 19.26
C ARG A 241 23.47 -13.84 20.22
N PHE A 242 22.56 -12.86 20.25
CA PHE A 242 21.33 -12.89 21.00
C PHE A 242 20.23 -13.53 20.17
N ALA A 243 19.57 -14.55 20.69
CA ALA A 243 18.51 -15.31 20.04
C ALA A 243 17.16 -15.13 20.75
N GLU A 244 16.13 -14.81 19.98
CA GLU A 244 14.72 -14.75 20.40
C GLU A 244 13.96 -15.85 19.65
N CYS A 245 13.62 -16.94 20.34
CA CYS A 245 12.87 -18.04 19.77
C CYS A 245 11.37 -17.85 20.06
N TRP A 246 10.61 -17.64 19.00
CA TRP A 246 9.16 -17.66 19.04
C TRP A 246 8.67 -19.05 18.66
N TYR A 247 7.84 -19.67 19.48
CA TYR A 247 7.39 -21.04 19.25
C TYR A 247 5.93 -21.24 19.63
N LYS A 248 5.27 -22.15 18.91
CA LYS A 248 3.89 -22.55 19.18
C LYS A 248 3.88 -23.73 20.13
N THR A 249 3.09 -23.62 21.19
CA THR A 249 2.81 -24.71 22.13
C THR A 249 1.30 -24.91 22.22
N THR A 250 0.89 -26.12 22.55
CA THR A 250 -0.52 -26.48 22.70
C THR A 250 -0.86 -26.62 24.17
N GLU A 251 -1.95 -26.00 24.56
CA GLU A 251 -2.52 -26.11 25.91
C GLU A 251 -3.96 -26.62 25.80
N THR A 252 -4.33 -27.54 26.65
CA THR A 252 -5.71 -27.98 26.75
C THR A 252 -6.46 -27.04 27.69
N LYS A 253 -7.51 -26.37 27.17
CA LYS A 253 -8.42 -25.53 27.95
C LYS A 253 -9.80 -26.14 27.96
N THR A 254 -10.43 -26.16 29.15
CA THR A 254 -11.80 -26.63 29.30
C THR A 254 -12.76 -25.46 29.04
N LEU A 255 -13.64 -25.59 28.06
CA LEU A 255 -14.75 -24.67 27.83
C LEU A 255 -15.96 -25.12 28.62
N TYR A 256 -16.56 -24.20 29.36
CA TYR A 256 -17.77 -24.43 30.15
C TYR A 256 -18.96 -23.79 29.43
N THR A 257 -19.98 -24.56 29.16
CA THR A 257 -21.27 -24.06 28.67
C THR A 257 -22.16 -23.79 29.87
N LEU A 258 -22.54 -22.53 30.06
CA LEU A 258 -23.40 -22.12 31.15
C LEU A 258 -24.87 -22.39 30.81
N ASP A 259 -25.73 -22.40 31.82
CA ASP A 259 -27.19 -22.52 31.69
C ASP A 259 -27.82 -21.38 30.90
N THR A 260 -27.17 -20.25 30.80
CA THR A 260 -27.54 -19.13 29.92
C THR A 260 -27.25 -19.38 28.44
N GLY A 261 -26.57 -20.49 28.09
CA GLY A 261 -26.11 -20.81 26.74
C GLY A 261 -24.82 -20.09 26.35
N GLU A 262 -24.21 -19.35 27.25
CA GLU A 262 -22.92 -18.71 27.07
C GLU A 262 -21.78 -19.72 27.25
N VAL A 263 -20.74 -19.66 26.40
CA VAL A 263 -19.57 -20.53 26.47
C VAL A 263 -18.41 -19.71 26.96
N VAL A 264 -17.83 -20.09 28.11
CA VAL A 264 -16.70 -19.39 28.74
C VAL A 264 -15.50 -20.33 28.91
N ALA A 265 -14.28 -19.79 28.73
CA ALA A 265 -13.05 -20.56 28.90
C ALA A 265 -12.56 -20.56 30.36
N GLU A 266 -12.95 -19.55 31.13
CA GLU A 266 -12.59 -19.41 32.54
C GLU A 266 -13.84 -18.99 33.31
N LEU A 267 -14.07 -19.63 34.47
CA LEU A 267 -15.15 -19.25 35.38
C LEU A 267 -14.64 -18.17 36.32
N SER A 268 -15.42 -17.12 36.56
CA SER A 268 -15.10 -16.14 37.61
C SER A 268 -15.10 -16.81 38.96
N PRO A 269 -14.42 -16.24 39.99
CA PRO A 269 -14.42 -16.83 41.35
C PRO A 269 -15.84 -17.03 41.91
N GLU A 270 -16.79 -16.16 41.53
CA GLU A 270 -18.19 -16.28 41.95
C GLU A 270 -18.90 -17.41 41.18
N GLN A 271 -18.65 -17.56 39.88
CA GLN A 271 -19.17 -18.64 39.04
C GLN A 271 -18.57 -19.99 39.45
N LEU A 272 -17.29 -20.02 39.82
CA LEU A 272 -16.62 -21.25 40.32
C LEU A 272 -17.29 -21.78 41.59
N ALA A 273 -17.74 -20.90 42.49
CA ALA A 273 -18.42 -21.29 43.72
C ALA A 273 -19.79 -21.97 43.47
N ILE A 274 -20.42 -21.65 42.36
CA ILE A 274 -21.74 -22.19 41.98
C ILE A 274 -21.68 -23.04 40.69
N ALA A 275 -20.46 -23.39 40.23
CA ALA A 275 -20.23 -24.12 39.00
C ALA A 275 -21.13 -25.37 38.84
N PRO A 276 -21.38 -26.21 39.84
CA PRO A 276 -22.25 -27.39 39.70
C PRO A 276 -23.71 -27.07 39.36
N LEU A 277 -24.13 -25.81 39.54
CA LEU A 277 -25.51 -25.35 39.27
C LEU A 277 -25.66 -24.62 37.93
N ILE A 278 -24.58 -24.00 37.45
CA ILE A 278 -24.63 -23.15 36.24
C ILE A 278 -23.92 -23.76 35.04
N VAL A 279 -23.03 -24.76 35.23
CA VAL A 279 -22.35 -25.43 34.10
C VAL A 279 -23.18 -26.60 33.62
N VAL A 280 -23.65 -26.50 32.38
CA VAL A 280 -24.46 -27.54 31.75
C VAL A 280 -23.58 -28.60 31.08
N ASP A 281 -22.47 -28.16 30.46
CA ASP A 281 -21.56 -29.04 29.74
C ASP A 281 -20.13 -28.48 29.79
N SER A 282 -19.15 -29.36 29.60
CA SER A 282 -17.73 -28.97 29.55
C SER A 282 -17.00 -29.78 28.50
N HIS A 283 -16.29 -29.05 27.59
CA HIS A 283 -15.49 -29.64 26.55
C HIS A 283 -14.04 -29.18 26.62
N ASP A 284 -13.12 -30.13 26.52
CA ASP A 284 -11.69 -29.82 26.43
C ASP A 284 -11.33 -29.48 25.00
N ILE A 285 -10.78 -28.29 24.80
CA ILE A 285 -10.26 -27.84 23.51
C ILE A 285 -8.75 -27.65 23.60
N THR A 286 -8.06 -27.97 22.52
CA THR A 286 -6.64 -27.69 22.39
C THR A 286 -6.46 -26.30 21.77
N VAL A 287 -5.86 -25.39 22.53
CA VAL A 287 -5.56 -24.02 22.10
C VAL A 287 -4.06 -23.90 21.82
N THR A 288 -3.72 -23.33 20.70
CA THR A 288 -2.32 -23.03 20.37
C THR A 288 -1.95 -21.67 20.96
N LYS A 289 -0.88 -21.64 21.73
CA LYS A 289 -0.27 -20.41 22.28
C LYS A 289 1.08 -20.17 21.66
N VAL A 290 1.43 -18.90 21.50
CA VAL A 290 2.76 -18.48 21.09
C VAL A 290 3.55 -18.07 22.32
N MET A 291 4.74 -18.63 22.46
CA MET A 291 5.68 -18.35 23.54
C MET A 291 6.94 -17.69 22.98
N LEU A 292 7.63 -16.94 23.81
CA LEU A 292 8.91 -16.32 23.51
C LEU A 292 9.96 -16.82 24.51
N MET A 293 11.07 -17.36 24.00
CA MET A 293 12.26 -17.69 24.74
C MET A 293 13.42 -16.86 24.22
N SER A 294 13.99 -16.01 25.06
CA SER A 294 15.18 -15.21 24.74
C SER A 294 16.39 -15.78 25.43
N PHE A 295 17.46 -16.04 24.70
CA PHE A 295 18.66 -16.68 25.27
C PHE A 295 19.95 -16.27 24.56
N PHE A 296 21.05 -16.44 25.24
CA PHE A 296 22.40 -16.30 24.72
C PHE A 296 23.21 -17.52 25.16
N ASP A 297 23.51 -18.41 24.23
CA ASP A 297 24.16 -19.70 24.46
C ASP A 297 23.50 -20.47 25.61
N ASN A 298 24.15 -20.58 26.79
CA ASN A 298 23.66 -21.29 27.96
C ASN A 298 22.90 -20.40 28.95
N VAL A 299 22.74 -19.11 28.66
CA VAL A 299 22.05 -18.15 29.53
C VAL A 299 20.64 -17.91 29.00
N VAL A 300 19.64 -18.30 29.80
CA VAL A 300 18.24 -17.93 29.54
C VAL A 300 18.01 -16.53 30.09
N LEU A 301 17.60 -15.62 29.21
CA LEU A 301 17.36 -14.23 29.56
C LEU A 301 15.90 -13.95 29.89
N GLU A 302 14.99 -14.57 29.15
CA GLU A 302 13.55 -14.38 29.33
C GLU A 302 12.77 -15.57 28.76
N ALA A 303 11.76 -16.03 29.46
CA ALA A 303 10.80 -17.01 28.97
C ALA A 303 9.40 -16.55 29.37
N LYS A 304 8.58 -16.20 28.37
CA LYS A 304 7.23 -15.67 28.61
C LYS A 304 6.26 -16.02 27.48
N GLU A 305 4.98 -15.90 27.75
CA GLU A 305 3.95 -15.93 26.73
C GLU A 305 4.09 -14.68 25.82
N SER A 306 3.76 -14.86 24.54
CA SER A 306 3.72 -13.73 23.61
C SER A 306 2.86 -12.59 24.15
N PRO A 307 3.32 -11.34 24.08
CA PRO A 307 2.50 -10.22 24.49
C PRO A 307 1.26 -10.00 23.61
N TYR A 308 1.20 -10.69 22.45
CA TYR A 308 0.15 -10.51 21.45
C TYR A 308 -0.88 -11.63 21.51
N GLN A 309 -2.15 -11.26 21.57
CA GLN A 309 -3.27 -12.20 21.67
C GLN A 309 -3.72 -12.80 20.33
N HIS A 310 -3.16 -12.33 19.21
CA HIS A 310 -3.53 -12.83 17.87
C HIS A 310 -3.08 -14.28 17.59
N GLY A 311 -2.25 -14.89 18.44
CA GLY A 311 -1.85 -16.30 18.35
C GLY A 311 -0.93 -16.67 17.18
N GLU A 312 -0.35 -15.69 16.49
CA GLU A 312 0.58 -15.87 15.38
C GLU A 312 1.94 -15.24 15.71
N PHE A 313 2.96 -15.60 14.92
CA PHE A 313 4.27 -14.94 15.03
C PHE A 313 4.19 -13.49 14.54
N PRO A 314 4.91 -12.56 15.19
CA PRO A 314 4.90 -11.14 14.79
C PRO A 314 5.76 -10.85 13.56
N PHE A 315 6.13 -11.87 12.78
CA PHE A 315 6.97 -11.76 11.60
C PHE A 315 6.18 -12.20 10.37
N VAL A 316 6.19 -11.35 9.33
CA VAL A 316 5.47 -11.60 8.08
C VAL A 316 6.47 -11.69 6.93
N PRO A 317 6.51 -12.82 6.21
CA PRO A 317 7.40 -12.99 5.08
C PRO A 317 6.82 -12.34 3.82
N PHE A 318 7.72 -11.80 3.01
CA PHE A 318 7.51 -11.55 1.60
C PHE A 318 8.40 -12.50 0.82
N VAL A 319 7.83 -13.45 0.11
CA VAL A 319 8.55 -14.47 -0.69
C VAL A 319 8.45 -14.09 -2.16
N CYS A 320 9.60 -13.94 -2.83
CA CYS A 320 9.68 -13.61 -4.24
C CYS A 320 9.27 -14.84 -5.09
N TYR A 321 10.14 -15.80 -5.19
CA TYR A 321 9.88 -17.11 -5.79
C TYR A 321 10.16 -18.20 -4.77
N TYR A 322 9.49 -19.33 -4.94
CA TYR A 322 9.67 -20.51 -4.10
C TYR A 322 10.05 -21.69 -4.99
N MET A 323 11.22 -22.27 -4.75
CA MET A 323 11.71 -23.38 -5.53
C MET A 323 11.20 -24.69 -4.93
N GLY A 324 10.45 -25.46 -5.74
CA GLY A 324 9.62 -26.56 -5.26
C GLY A 324 10.33 -27.78 -4.72
N ASP A 325 11.57 -28.10 -5.17
CA ASP A 325 12.28 -29.32 -4.76
C ASP A 325 13.11 -29.09 -3.47
N ASP A 326 13.70 -27.90 -3.34
CA ASP A 326 14.55 -27.54 -2.20
C ASP A 326 13.83 -26.73 -1.14
N ASP A 327 12.56 -26.37 -1.38
CA ASP A 327 11.73 -25.53 -0.51
C ASP A 327 12.40 -24.19 -0.11
N MET A 328 13.27 -23.65 -0.99
CA MET A 328 14.06 -22.46 -0.72
C MET A 328 13.54 -21.23 -1.47
N PRO A 329 13.48 -20.06 -0.81
CA PRO A 329 13.17 -18.81 -1.48
C PRO A 329 14.29 -18.41 -2.46
N ALA A 330 13.91 -17.93 -3.66
CA ALA A 330 14.84 -17.44 -4.66
C ALA A 330 14.44 -16.04 -5.15
N GLY A 331 15.43 -15.16 -5.34
CA GLY A 331 15.26 -13.85 -5.96
C GLY A 331 15.50 -13.86 -7.46
N ILE A 332 15.14 -12.78 -8.13
CA ILE A 332 15.37 -12.61 -9.58
C ILE A 332 16.86 -12.60 -9.91
N VAL A 333 17.71 -12.13 -8.98
CA VAL A 333 19.17 -12.04 -9.20
C VAL A 333 19.78 -13.41 -9.46
N ARG A 334 19.23 -14.47 -8.85
CA ARG A 334 19.78 -15.84 -8.97
C ARG A 334 19.88 -16.29 -10.41
N ASP A 335 18.83 -16.14 -11.19
CA ASP A 335 18.78 -16.53 -12.60
C ASP A 335 19.60 -15.61 -13.51
N LEU A 336 19.91 -14.39 -13.05
CA LEU A 336 20.67 -13.42 -13.80
C LEU A 336 22.19 -13.51 -13.57
N LYS A 337 22.66 -14.32 -12.61
CA LYS A 337 24.08 -14.42 -12.26
C LYS A 337 24.94 -14.93 -13.43
N ASP A 338 24.50 -15.98 -14.11
CA ASP A 338 25.29 -16.62 -15.16
C ASP A 338 25.43 -15.75 -16.41
N PRO A 339 24.35 -15.19 -17.00
CA PRO A 339 24.48 -14.19 -18.05
C PRO A 339 25.35 -12.99 -17.65
N GLN A 340 25.22 -12.52 -16.41
CA GLN A 340 26.04 -11.41 -15.90
C GLN A 340 27.53 -11.78 -15.79
N ARG A 341 27.86 -13.00 -15.34
CA ARG A 341 29.23 -13.52 -15.31
C ARG A 341 29.82 -13.57 -16.71
N GLU A 342 29.06 -14.04 -17.69
CA GLU A 342 29.47 -14.11 -19.09
C GLU A 342 29.77 -12.72 -19.64
N ILE A 343 28.90 -11.73 -19.46
CA ILE A 343 29.12 -10.36 -19.87
C ILE A 343 30.43 -9.82 -19.30
N ASN A 344 30.66 -9.96 -17.99
CA ASN A 344 31.88 -9.47 -17.35
C ASN A 344 33.14 -10.14 -17.88
N LYS A 345 33.09 -11.48 -18.02
CA LYS A 345 34.21 -12.28 -18.50
C LYS A 345 34.59 -11.92 -19.94
N ARG A 346 33.58 -11.85 -20.84
CA ARG A 346 33.80 -11.54 -22.26
C ARG A 346 34.28 -10.12 -22.46
N ARG A 347 33.68 -9.14 -21.76
CA ARG A 347 34.12 -7.73 -21.82
C ARG A 347 35.53 -7.55 -21.28
N SER A 348 35.92 -8.29 -20.25
CA SER A 348 37.29 -8.30 -19.75
C SER A 348 38.28 -8.89 -20.78
N GLN A 349 37.89 -9.98 -21.45
CA GLN A 349 38.68 -10.57 -22.53
C GLN A 349 38.80 -9.61 -23.72
N GLU A 350 37.72 -8.96 -24.14
CA GLU A 350 37.72 -7.98 -25.22
C GLU A 350 38.71 -6.83 -24.95
N LEU A 351 38.62 -6.25 -23.74
CA LEU A 351 39.55 -5.18 -23.37
C LEU A 351 40.99 -5.66 -23.32
N HIS A 352 41.21 -6.88 -22.82
CA HIS A 352 42.59 -7.47 -22.82
C HIS A 352 43.14 -7.64 -24.23
N ILE A 353 42.30 -8.15 -25.18
CA ILE A 353 42.72 -8.31 -26.58
C ILE A 353 43.04 -6.95 -27.20
N LEU A 354 42.18 -5.94 -27.01
CA LEU A 354 42.39 -4.58 -27.49
C LEU A 354 43.69 -3.98 -26.96
N ASN A 355 43.98 -4.14 -25.65
CA ASN A 355 45.19 -3.68 -25.04
C ASN A 355 46.44 -4.43 -25.57
N THR A 356 46.32 -5.73 -25.82
CA THR A 356 47.42 -6.55 -26.34
C THR A 356 47.69 -6.25 -27.81
N GLN A 357 46.66 -5.98 -28.62
CA GLN A 357 46.80 -5.62 -30.03
C GLN A 357 47.55 -4.29 -30.22
N SER A 358 47.35 -3.30 -29.33
CA SER A 358 48.03 -2.04 -29.39
C SER A 358 49.49 -2.15 -28.95
N ASN A 359 49.80 -3.12 -28.09
CA ASN A 359 51.12 -3.25 -27.42
C ASN A 359 51.76 -4.60 -27.77
N GLY A 360 51.74 -5.01 -29.03
CA GLY A 360 52.38 -6.24 -29.49
C GLY A 360 53.86 -6.29 -29.10
N GLY A 361 54.29 -7.45 -28.57
CA GLY A 361 55.72 -7.65 -28.20
C GLY A 361 56.66 -7.77 -29.42
N TRP A 362 57.90 -7.80 -29.15
CA TRP A 362 58.96 -8.01 -30.15
C TRP A 362 59.75 -9.27 -29.79
N ILE A 363 60.07 -10.10 -30.77
CA ILE A 363 61.00 -11.19 -30.64
C ILE A 363 62.31 -10.68 -31.21
N THR A 364 63.38 -10.74 -30.40
CA THR A 364 64.72 -10.34 -30.80
C THR A 364 65.68 -11.51 -30.52
N GLU A 365 66.60 -11.79 -31.45
CA GLU A 365 67.70 -12.69 -31.20
C GLU A 365 68.66 -12.04 -30.22
N GLU A 366 69.29 -12.85 -29.38
CA GLU A 366 70.30 -12.38 -28.44
C GLU A 366 71.46 -11.68 -29.20
N GLY A 367 71.76 -10.44 -28.83
CA GLY A 367 72.76 -9.63 -29.53
C GLY A 367 72.26 -8.87 -30.78
N ALA A 368 70.99 -8.94 -31.16
CA ALA A 368 70.41 -8.13 -32.25
C ALA A 368 70.20 -6.68 -31.91
N LEU A 369 70.12 -6.36 -30.61
CA LEU A 369 70.00 -5.02 -30.05
C LEU A 369 71.11 -4.80 -29.00
N THR A 370 71.62 -3.59 -28.90
CA THR A 370 72.49 -3.17 -27.77
C THR A 370 71.57 -2.91 -26.54
N ASN A 371 72.17 -2.92 -25.35
CA ASN A 371 71.40 -2.68 -24.11
C ASN A 371 70.62 -1.35 -24.14
N GLU A 372 71.18 -0.31 -24.76
CA GLU A 372 70.53 1.00 -24.94
C GLU A 372 69.38 0.92 -25.90
N GLN A 373 69.51 0.21 -27.02
CA GLN A 373 68.49 -0.02 -28.02
C GLN A 373 67.35 -0.91 -27.45
N GLU A 374 67.67 -1.89 -26.65
CA GLU A 374 66.68 -2.72 -25.97
C GLU A 374 65.86 -1.87 -24.99
N SER A 375 66.50 -1.00 -24.23
CA SER A 375 65.81 -0.06 -23.35
C SER A 375 64.92 0.90 -24.13
N ASP A 376 65.38 1.40 -25.28
CA ASP A 376 64.62 2.31 -26.14
C ASP A 376 63.43 1.59 -26.78
N PHE A 377 63.60 0.38 -27.25
CA PHE A 377 62.51 -0.47 -27.74
C PHE A 377 61.45 -0.71 -26.67
N ARG A 378 61.89 -1.07 -25.46
CA ARG A 378 61.00 -1.35 -24.34
C ARG A 378 60.14 -0.13 -23.94
N ASN A 379 60.74 1.07 -23.97
CA ASN A 379 60.10 2.29 -23.50
C ASN A 379 59.37 3.09 -24.59
N ASN A 380 59.79 2.95 -25.86
CA ASN A 380 59.37 3.83 -26.94
C ASN A 380 58.68 3.12 -28.12
N ALA A 381 58.77 1.77 -28.26
CA ALA A 381 58.29 1.05 -29.43
C ALA A 381 56.76 1.18 -29.67
N THR A 382 55.98 1.52 -28.64
CA THR A 382 54.54 1.70 -28.72
C THR A 382 54.11 3.18 -28.82
N LYS A 383 55.04 4.13 -28.77
CA LYS A 383 54.70 5.56 -28.84
C LYS A 383 54.40 5.97 -30.30
N PRO A 384 53.36 6.76 -30.54
CA PRO A 384 53.10 7.31 -31.88
C PRO A 384 54.25 8.14 -32.38
N GLY A 385 54.72 7.84 -33.57
CA GLY A 385 55.87 8.57 -34.18
C GLY A 385 57.26 8.17 -33.67
N ALA A 386 57.38 7.08 -32.91
CA ALA A 386 58.69 6.60 -32.43
C ALA A 386 59.60 6.21 -33.59
N ILE A 387 60.87 6.68 -33.55
CA ILE A 387 61.92 6.28 -34.46
C ILE A 387 62.86 5.39 -33.63
N LEU A 388 62.93 4.12 -34.01
CA LEU A 388 63.74 3.12 -33.31
C LEU A 388 64.94 2.77 -34.19
N HIS A 389 66.16 2.84 -33.65
CA HIS A 389 67.36 2.49 -34.32
C HIS A 389 67.77 1.05 -33.98
N VAL A 390 68.12 0.28 -34.99
CA VAL A 390 68.55 -1.12 -34.82
C VAL A 390 69.94 -1.32 -35.44
N ALA A 391 70.64 -2.38 -35.07
CA ALA A 391 72.00 -2.66 -35.63
C ALA A 391 71.88 -2.92 -37.13
N PRO A 392 72.92 -2.52 -37.94
CA PRO A 392 72.92 -2.78 -39.37
C PRO A 392 72.77 -4.29 -39.69
N GLY A 393 71.82 -4.64 -40.54
CA GLY A 393 71.56 -6.04 -40.91
C GLY A 393 70.58 -6.79 -40.03
N ALA A 394 70.18 -6.25 -38.87
CA ALA A 394 69.24 -6.92 -37.97
C ALA A 394 67.83 -7.13 -38.57
N LEU A 395 67.36 -6.18 -39.39
CA LEU A 395 66.06 -6.30 -40.10
C LEU A 395 66.13 -7.27 -41.31
N THR A 396 67.22 -7.25 -42.04
CA THR A 396 67.42 -8.10 -43.20
C THR A 396 67.61 -9.57 -42.87
N GLY A 397 68.17 -9.88 -41.70
CA GLY A 397 68.32 -11.21 -41.16
C GLY A 397 67.13 -11.79 -40.45
N GLY A 398 66.04 -11.05 -40.31
CA GLY A 398 64.88 -11.49 -39.57
C GLY A 398 65.09 -11.61 -38.04
N ARG A 399 66.19 -11.01 -37.52
CA ARG A 399 66.58 -11.09 -36.11
C ARG A 399 65.68 -10.30 -35.15
N ILE A 400 64.85 -9.44 -35.71
CA ILE A 400 63.88 -8.63 -34.99
C ILE A 400 62.52 -8.82 -35.68
N GLN A 401 61.60 -9.45 -35.01
CA GLN A 401 60.26 -9.64 -35.52
C GLN A 401 59.24 -9.13 -34.54
N ARG A 402 58.20 -8.48 -35.05
CA ARG A 402 57.04 -8.14 -34.22
C ARG A 402 56.26 -9.41 -33.91
N LEU A 403 55.99 -9.63 -32.66
CA LEU A 403 55.06 -10.69 -32.27
C LEU A 403 53.69 -10.24 -32.80
N ASP A 404 53.23 -10.94 -33.85
CA ASP A 404 51.94 -10.66 -34.43
C ASP A 404 50.87 -10.98 -33.36
N ALA A 405 50.26 -9.94 -32.84
CA ALA A 405 49.08 -10.11 -32.01
C ALA A 405 47.98 -10.75 -32.86
N PRO A 406 47.17 -11.64 -32.32
CA PRO A 406 46.06 -12.21 -33.04
C PRO A 406 45.25 -11.11 -33.71
N GLN A 407 45.27 -11.11 -35.08
CA GLN A 407 44.75 -10.00 -35.88
C GLN A 407 43.22 -9.88 -35.90
N ALA A 408 42.50 -10.86 -35.41
CA ALA A 408 41.04 -10.89 -35.47
C ALA A 408 40.47 -10.88 -34.06
N MET A 409 39.71 -9.82 -33.79
CA MET A 409 38.81 -9.81 -32.65
C MET A 409 37.82 -10.96 -32.84
N PRO A 410 37.64 -11.86 -31.87
CA PRO A 410 36.71 -12.97 -32.03
C PRO A 410 35.27 -12.44 -32.12
N VAL A 411 34.74 -12.31 -33.33
CA VAL A 411 33.37 -11.82 -33.58
C VAL A 411 32.34 -12.61 -32.76
N GLY A 412 32.61 -13.93 -32.57
CA GLY A 412 31.79 -14.80 -31.72
C GLY A 412 31.72 -14.31 -30.26
N ALA A 413 32.79 -13.71 -29.70
CA ALA A 413 32.75 -13.20 -28.33
C ALA A 413 31.89 -11.94 -28.19
N ILE A 414 31.90 -11.07 -29.24
CA ILE A 414 31.04 -9.87 -29.26
C ILE A 414 29.58 -10.28 -29.39
N ASN A 415 29.25 -11.23 -30.26
CA ASN A 415 27.91 -11.73 -30.44
C ASN A 415 27.38 -12.37 -29.14
N ALA A 416 28.20 -13.18 -28.43
CA ALA A 416 27.82 -13.76 -27.16
C ALA A 416 27.54 -12.73 -26.07
N VAL A 417 28.27 -11.62 -26.03
CA VAL A 417 27.96 -10.50 -25.12
C VAL A 417 26.62 -9.86 -25.45
N GLN A 418 26.34 -9.64 -26.76
CA GLN A 418 25.06 -9.06 -27.18
C GLN A 418 23.90 -10.00 -26.89
N GLU A 419 24.06 -11.29 -27.12
CA GLU A 419 23.07 -12.33 -26.81
C GLU A 419 22.78 -12.35 -25.30
N ALA A 420 23.79 -12.47 -24.44
CA ALA A 420 23.63 -12.42 -22.99
C ALA A 420 22.96 -11.12 -22.50
N MET A 421 23.26 -9.97 -23.14
CA MET A 421 22.60 -8.70 -22.82
C MET A 421 21.13 -8.69 -23.21
N GLN A 422 20.73 -9.38 -24.27
CA GLN A 422 19.34 -9.49 -24.73
C GLN A 422 18.54 -10.54 -23.93
N GLU A 423 19.22 -11.57 -23.42
CA GLU A 423 18.62 -12.62 -22.58
C GLU A 423 18.23 -12.10 -21.19
N MET A 424 19.03 -11.22 -20.58
CA MET A 424 18.77 -10.72 -19.22
C MET A 424 17.38 -10.11 -19.03
N PRO A 425 16.88 -9.22 -19.90
CA PRO A 425 15.50 -8.71 -19.80
C PRO A 425 14.45 -9.82 -19.95
N THR A 426 14.71 -10.82 -20.79
CA THR A 426 13.79 -11.94 -21.02
C THR A 426 13.71 -12.85 -19.80
N ILE A 427 14.86 -13.22 -19.22
CA ILE A 427 14.95 -14.05 -18.00
C ILE A 427 14.28 -13.35 -16.82
N SER A 428 14.54 -12.05 -16.64
CA SER A 428 13.95 -11.27 -15.53
C SER A 428 12.45 -10.98 -15.70
N GLY A 429 11.87 -11.19 -16.89
CA GLY A 429 10.52 -10.76 -17.23
C GLY A 429 10.35 -9.23 -17.35
N ILE A 430 11.45 -8.47 -17.22
CA ILE A 430 11.46 -6.99 -17.30
C ILE A 430 11.84 -6.59 -18.73
N ASN A 431 10.85 -6.37 -19.55
CA ASN A 431 11.06 -6.01 -20.97
C ASN A 431 11.33 -4.52 -21.17
N GLU A 432 11.70 -4.17 -22.44
CA GLU A 432 12.01 -2.78 -22.84
C GLU A 432 10.86 -1.81 -22.63
N ALA A 433 9.60 -2.29 -22.69
CA ALA A 433 8.42 -1.47 -22.45
C ALA A 433 8.31 -0.99 -21.00
N LEU A 434 8.71 -1.83 -20.02
CA LEU A 434 8.82 -1.44 -18.60
C LEU A 434 10.00 -0.50 -18.36
N MET A 435 11.11 -0.69 -19.08
CA MET A 435 12.27 0.20 -18.98
C MET A 435 12.08 1.56 -19.67
N GLY A 436 10.99 1.75 -20.41
CA GLY A 436 10.72 3.00 -21.15
C GLY A 436 11.67 3.25 -22.32
N THR A 437 12.39 2.24 -22.80
CA THR A 437 13.36 2.34 -23.88
C THR A 437 12.77 2.04 -25.25
N ASP A 438 11.54 1.50 -25.34
CA ASP A 438 10.82 1.25 -26.58
C ASP A 438 10.23 2.57 -27.15
N ILE A 439 11.11 3.41 -27.69
CA ILE A 439 10.73 4.69 -28.32
C ILE A 439 10.64 4.50 -29.84
N SER A 440 9.64 3.77 -30.31
CA SER A 440 9.26 3.89 -31.71
C SER A 440 8.26 5.05 -31.84
N SER A 441 8.69 6.12 -32.49
CA SER A 441 7.91 7.35 -32.72
C SER A 441 6.59 7.13 -33.50
N LEU A 442 6.30 5.90 -33.92
CA LEU A 442 5.14 5.48 -34.71
C LEU A 442 4.06 4.75 -33.85
N GLN A 443 4.31 4.49 -32.54
CA GLN A 443 3.33 3.78 -31.73
C GLN A 443 2.37 4.75 -31.02
N SER A 444 1.08 4.43 -31.06
CA SER A 444 0.08 5.19 -30.32
C SER A 444 0.26 4.98 -28.80
N GLY A 445 -0.04 6.00 -27.99
CA GLY A 445 0.05 5.89 -26.52
C GLY A 445 -0.71 4.68 -25.97
N ARG A 446 -1.82 4.28 -26.59
CA ARG A 446 -2.60 3.08 -26.23
C ARG A 446 -1.84 1.77 -26.50
N ALA A 447 -1.03 1.71 -27.56
CA ALA A 447 -0.21 0.53 -27.86
C ALA A 447 0.92 0.38 -26.82
N ILE A 448 1.51 1.47 -26.36
CA ILE A 448 2.51 1.49 -25.29
C ILE A 448 1.89 1.03 -23.98
N GLU A 449 0.71 1.52 -23.63
CA GLU A 449 -0.03 1.12 -22.41
C GLU A 449 -0.35 -0.39 -22.43
N LEU A 450 -0.80 -0.94 -23.55
CA LEU A 450 -1.08 -2.37 -23.68
C LEU A 450 0.19 -3.22 -23.54
N LYS A 451 1.31 -2.79 -24.13
CA LYS A 451 2.61 -3.45 -23.96
C LYS A 451 3.10 -3.44 -22.50
N GLN A 452 2.92 -2.31 -21.81
CA GLN A 452 3.26 -2.20 -20.39
C GLN A 452 2.39 -3.14 -19.53
N LYS A 453 1.07 -3.19 -19.79
CA LYS A 453 0.18 -4.14 -19.12
C LYS A 453 0.58 -5.59 -19.36
N GLN A 454 0.94 -5.95 -20.59
CA GLN A 454 1.41 -7.29 -20.92
C GLN A 454 2.73 -7.62 -20.19
N ALA A 455 3.65 -6.66 -20.11
CA ALA A 455 4.91 -6.82 -19.39
C ALA A 455 4.72 -7.07 -17.89
N ILE A 456 3.75 -6.38 -17.28
CA ILE A 456 3.42 -6.54 -15.86
C ILE A 456 2.89 -7.94 -15.57
N THR A 457 2.22 -8.59 -16.52
CA THR A 457 1.68 -9.95 -16.34
C THR A 457 2.76 -10.97 -15.98
N HIS A 458 3.99 -10.80 -16.49
CA HIS A 458 5.10 -11.72 -16.19
C HIS A 458 5.59 -11.61 -14.72
N ILE A 459 5.45 -10.44 -14.12
CA ILE A 459 5.89 -10.16 -12.75
C ILE A 459 4.73 -10.05 -11.76
N ALA A 460 3.50 -10.33 -12.20
CA ALA A 460 2.28 -10.19 -11.39
C ALA A 460 2.33 -11.02 -10.10
N SER A 461 2.91 -12.24 -10.18
CA SER A 461 3.05 -13.11 -9.01
C SER A 461 3.83 -12.50 -7.85
N LEU A 462 4.80 -11.62 -8.13
CA LEU A 462 5.55 -10.91 -7.09
C LEU A 462 4.66 -9.92 -6.33
N PHE A 463 3.81 -9.20 -7.06
CA PHE A 463 2.88 -8.25 -6.48
C PHE A 463 1.75 -8.95 -5.72
N ASP A 464 1.29 -10.11 -6.20
CA ASP A 464 0.32 -10.93 -5.46
C ASP A 464 0.91 -11.44 -4.13
N ASN A 465 2.18 -11.87 -4.13
CA ASN A 465 2.86 -12.25 -2.89
C ASN A 465 3.01 -11.07 -1.92
N LEU A 466 3.32 -9.86 -2.42
CA LEU A 466 3.39 -8.66 -1.58
C LEU A 466 2.01 -8.26 -1.03
N ARG A 467 0.96 -8.39 -1.86
CA ARG A 467 -0.43 -8.18 -1.47
C ARG A 467 -0.83 -9.11 -0.33
N TYR A 468 -0.47 -10.40 -0.46
CA TYR A 468 -0.70 -11.38 0.62
C TYR A 468 0.01 -10.99 1.91
N SER A 469 1.28 -10.57 1.85
CA SER A 469 2.01 -10.09 3.04
C SER A 469 1.31 -8.91 3.71
N LYS A 470 0.74 -7.97 2.94
CA LYS A 470 -0.07 -6.86 3.48
C LYS A 470 -1.36 -7.33 4.16
N GLU A 471 -2.02 -8.33 3.61
CA GLU A 471 -3.22 -8.93 4.21
C GLU A 471 -2.88 -9.57 5.56
N VAL A 472 -1.75 -10.27 5.64
CA VAL A 472 -1.27 -10.84 6.91
C VAL A 472 -0.90 -9.75 7.91
N ILE A 473 -0.20 -8.68 7.50
CA ILE A 473 0.09 -7.52 8.35
C ILE A 473 -1.20 -6.91 8.92
N ALA A 474 -2.20 -6.68 8.06
CA ALA A 474 -3.48 -6.13 8.48
C ALA A 474 -4.20 -7.09 9.45
N THR A 475 -4.09 -8.40 9.24
CA THR A 475 -4.62 -9.43 10.14
C THR A 475 -3.94 -9.40 11.50
N LEU A 476 -2.62 -9.23 11.59
CA LEU A 476 -1.91 -9.11 12.87
C LEU A 476 -2.27 -7.81 13.60
N LEU A 477 -2.48 -6.73 12.86
CA LEU A 477 -2.89 -5.44 13.46
C LEU A 477 -4.32 -5.49 14.01
N TRP A 478 -5.27 -6.06 13.27
CA TRP A 478 -6.70 -6.00 13.63
C TRP A 478 -7.25 -7.29 14.21
N GLY A 479 -6.58 -8.42 13.99
CA GLY A 479 -7.02 -9.73 14.46
C GLY A 479 -7.99 -10.42 13.53
N ARG A 480 -8.43 -11.60 13.97
CA ARG A 480 -9.50 -12.42 13.39
C ARG A 480 -10.58 -12.66 14.42
N ARG A 481 -11.71 -13.22 14.00
CA ARG A 481 -12.78 -13.61 14.93
C ARG A 481 -12.26 -14.50 16.04
N GLY A 482 -12.40 -14.05 17.29
CA GLY A 482 -11.95 -14.79 18.48
C GLY A 482 -10.47 -14.61 18.84
N ALA A 483 -9.68 -13.89 18.04
CA ALA A 483 -8.28 -13.57 18.31
C ALA A 483 -8.00 -12.09 18.00
N PRO A 484 -8.08 -11.19 19.00
CA PRO A 484 -7.88 -9.75 18.79
C PRO A 484 -6.44 -9.48 18.32
N GLY A 485 -6.31 -8.56 17.38
CA GLY A 485 -5.02 -8.08 16.91
C GLY A 485 -4.39 -7.07 17.86
N ILE A 486 -3.26 -6.51 17.46
CA ILE A 486 -2.50 -5.54 18.26
C ILE A 486 -3.33 -4.28 18.54
N ILE A 487 -4.10 -3.79 17.57
CA ILE A 487 -4.89 -2.57 17.75
C ILE A 487 -6.02 -2.77 18.76
N PRO A 488 -6.93 -3.73 18.62
CA PRO A 488 -7.97 -3.97 19.62
C PRO A 488 -7.43 -4.27 21.02
N GLN A 489 -6.24 -4.87 21.10
CA GLN A 489 -5.61 -5.24 22.38
C GLN A 489 -5.03 -4.03 23.13
N PHE A 490 -4.32 -3.14 22.43
CA PHE A 490 -3.53 -2.08 23.08
C PHE A 490 -4.14 -0.68 22.95
N TYR A 491 -5.02 -0.44 21.98
CA TYR A 491 -5.68 0.86 21.78
C TYR A 491 -7.04 0.85 22.48
N THR A 492 -7.04 0.86 23.80
CA THR A 492 -8.25 0.77 24.64
C THR A 492 -8.75 2.13 25.13
N GLU A 493 -7.90 3.16 25.13
CA GLU A 493 -8.22 4.48 25.62
C GLU A 493 -8.87 5.36 24.55
N GLU A 494 -9.61 6.39 25.00
CA GLU A 494 -10.14 7.43 24.10
C GLU A 494 -8.97 8.24 23.52
N LYS A 495 -8.81 8.22 22.21
CA LYS A 495 -7.74 8.91 21.50
C LYS A 495 -8.23 9.53 20.20
N THR A 496 -7.77 10.73 19.89
CA THR A 496 -8.10 11.39 18.63
C THR A 496 -6.94 11.28 17.66
N TYR A 497 -7.21 10.67 16.52
CA TYR A 497 -6.24 10.52 15.43
C TYR A 497 -6.50 11.56 14.35
N ARG A 498 -5.42 12.22 13.92
CA ARG A 498 -5.43 13.06 12.73
C ARG A 498 -5.16 12.20 11.51
N ILE A 499 -6.11 12.11 10.63
CA ILE A 499 -6.05 11.33 9.40
C ILE A 499 -6.08 12.28 8.22
N ILE A 500 -5.25 12.00 7.23
CA ILE A 500 -5.29 12.70 5.95
C ILE A 500 -6.28 11.94 5.07
N GLY A 501 -7.44 12.55 4.80
CA GLY A 501 -8.44 11.99 3.90
C GLY A 501 -7.92 11.83 2.47
N PRO A 502 -8.64 11.11 1.60
CA PRO A 502 -8.32 11.02 0.17
C PRO A 502 -8.23 12.39 -0.50
N ASP A 503 -8.94 13.37 0.07
CA ASP A 503 -9.02 14.76 -0.41
C ASP A 503 -7.84 15.63 0.04
N GLY A 504 -6.86 15.06 0.76
CA GLY A 504 -5.76 15.82 1.36
C GLY A 504 -6.16 16.68 2.58
N GLN A 505 -7.43 16.63 3.01
CA GLN A 505 -7.89 17.33 4.19
C GLN A 505 -7.61 16.55 5.47
N PHE A 506 -7.33 17.31 6.55
CA PHE A 506 -7.14 16.71 7.86
C PHE A 506 -8.50 16.43 8.50
N ASN A 507 -8.80 15.16 8.68
CA ASN A 507 -9.95 14.71 9.46
C ASN A 507 -9.47 14.23 10.84
N PHE A 508 -10.19 14.60 11.88
CA PHE A 508 -9.94 14.12 13.23
C PHE A 508 -10.99 13.06 13.57
N ILE A 509 -10.53 11.86 13.90
CA ILE A 509 -11.39 10.76 14.32
C ILE A 509 -11.06 10.43 15.76
N THR A 510 -12.06 10.52 16.63
CA THR A 510 -11.94 10.06 18.02
C THR A 510 -12.43 8.62 18.09
N VAL A 511 -11.58 7.74 18.61
CA VAL A 511 -11.86 6.31 18.84
C VAL A 511 -12.13 6.06 20.30
N ASN A 512 -12.86 4.99 20.61
CA ASN A 512 -13.19 4.52 21.95
C ASN A 512 -13.84 5.61 22.84
N GLN A 513 -14.57 6.56 22.24
CA GLN A 513 -15.21 7.64 22.96
C GLN A 513 -16.39 7.12 23.80
N GLN A 514 -16.32 7.33 25.11
CA GLN A 514 -17.41 6.95 25.99
C GLN A 514 -18.50 8.03 26.01
N VAL A 515 -19.68 7.68 25.53
CA VAL A 515 -20.86 8.58 25.54
C VAL A 515 -21.95 7.95 26.40
N GLN A 516 -22.57 8.77 27.24
CA GLN A 516 -23.76 8.37 27.97
C GLN A 516 -24.96 8.51 27.04
N SER A 517 -25.60 7.39 26.73
CA SER A 517 -26.85 7.33 25.95
C SER A 517 -27.97 6.82 26.86
N ILE A 518 -29.19 7.25 26.61
CA ILE A 518 -30.36 6.70 27.30
C ILE A 518 -30.92 5.57 26.43
N ASP A 519 -31.03 4.36 27.00
CA ASP A 519 -31.65 3.23 26.30
C ASP A 519 -33.11 3.56 26.03
N PRO A 520 -33.57 3.53 24.78
CA PRO A 520 -34.96 3.83 24.43
C PRO A 520 -35.95 2.85 25.05
N ASN A 521 -35.53 1.64 25.41
CA ASN A 521 -36.40 0.61 25.96
C ASN A 521 -36.49 0.66 27.50
N THR A 522 -35.36 0.90 28.18
CA THR A 522 -35.26 0.85 29.66
C THR A 522 -35.23 2.23 30.31
N LEU A 523 -35.06 3.32 29.52
CA LEU A 523 -34.87 4.71 29.96
C LEU A 523 -33.74 4.89 30.99
N MET A 524 -32.85 3.91 31.10
CA MET A 524 -31.66 3.99 31.96
C MET A 524 -30.46 4.54 31.19
N PRO A 525 -29.56 5.29 31.83
CA PRO A 525 -28.32 5.73 31.21
C PRO A 525 -27.40 4.54 30.95
N ILE A 526 -27.13 4.24 29.71
CA ILE A 526 -26.15 3.24 29.28
C ILE A 526 -24.88 3.96 28.81
N ARG A 527 -23.73 3.47 29.20
CA ARG A 527 -22.44 3.88 28.62
C ARG A 527 -22.26 3.15 27.30
N ARG A 528 -22.20 3.88 26.21
CA ARG A 528 -21.91 3.35 24.87
C ARG A 528 -20.58 3.90 24.40
N THR A 529 -19.71 3.00 23.91
CA THR A 529 -18.45 3.41 23.29
C THR A 529 -18.71 3.70 21.81
N LEU A 530 -18.43 4.92 21.38
CA LEU A 530 -18.47 5.29 19.97
C LEU A 530 -17.11 4.97 19.33
N ASN A 531 -17.15 4.47 18.08
CA ASN A 531 -15.97 4.07 17.33
C ASN A 531 -15.08 3.06 18.11
N ASP A 532 -15.73 2.05 18.69
CA ASP A 532 -15.06 0.98 19.41
C ASP A 532 -14.21 0.15 18.42
N LEU A 533 -12.90 0.17 18.61
CA LEU A 533 -11.97 -0.55 17.74
C LEU A 533 -12.04 -2.07 17.89
N SER A 534 -12.59 -2.58 18.99
CA SER A 534 -12.77 -4.01 19.25
C SER A 534 -14.07 -4.57 18.62
N ALA A 535 -15.02 -3.69 18.29
CA ALA A 535 -16.33 -4.08 17.78
C ALA A 535 -16.34 -4.30 16.26
N GLY A 536 -17.30 -5.10 15.78
CA GLY A 536 -17.59 -5.33 14.36
C GLY A 536 -16.71 -6.40 13.70
N GLU A 537 -17.29 -7.04 12.68
CA GLU A 537 -16.60 -8.03 11.84
C GLU A 537 -16.35 -7.42 10.45
N PHE A 538 -15.11 -7.49 9.98
CA PHE A 538 -14.67 -6.89 8.73
C PHE A 538 -13.86 -7.89 7.90
N ASP A 539 -14.05 -7.81 6.61
CA ASP A 539 -13.16 -8.48 5.66
C ASP A 539 -12.05 -7.50 5.22
N ILE A 540 -10.79 -7.95 5.31
CA ILE A 540 -9.64 -7.17 4.89
C ILE A 540 -9.48 -7.32 3.39
N VAL A 541 -9.41 -6.22 2.67
CA VAL A 541 -9.21 -6.18 1.22
C VAL A 541 -8.06 -5.25 0.90
N ILE A 542 -7.17 -5.73 0.07
CA ILE A 542 -6.06 -4.92 -0.44
C ILE A 542 -6.52 -4.28 -1.75
N ALA A 543 -6.72 -2.96 -1.71
CA ALA A 543 -7.22 -2.18 -2.82
C ALA A 543 -6.07 -1.54 -3.62
N ASP A 544 -6.23 -1.49 -4.95
CA ASP A 544 -5.33 -0.73 -5.80
C ASP A 544 -5.58 0.76 -5.56
N THR A 545 -4.59 1.46 -5.03
CA THR A 545 -4.64 2.93 -5.03
C THR A 545 -4.17 3.43 -6.38
N PRO A 546 -4.93 4.30 -7.06
CA PRO A 546 -4.44 5.01 -8.24
C PRO A 546 -3.33 5.98 -7.80
N ALA A 547 -2.12 5.44 -7.61
CA ALA A 547 -1.04 6.12 -6.91
C ALA A 547 -0.29 7.15 -7.78
N THR A 548 -0.35 7.03 -9.12
CA THR A 548 0.41 7.91 -10.00
C THR A 548 -0.46 8.97 -10.67
N ALA A 549 0.08 10.19 -10.81
CA ALA A 549 -0.50 11.23 -11.65
C ALA A 549 -0.83 10.69 -13.05
N THR A 550 0.02 9.85 -13.61
CA THR A 550 -0.17 9.24 -14.93
C THR A 550 -1.36 8.29 -14.98
N GLN A 551 -1.53 7.45 -13.95
CA GLN A 551 -2.69 6.54 -13.87
C GLN A 551 -3.99 7.31 -13.65
N ARG A 552 -3.98 8.31 -12.76
CA ARG A 552 -5.13 9.21 -12.56
C ARG A 552 -5.49 9.93 -13.84
N THR A 553 -4.50 10.45 -14.58
CA THR A 553 -4.70 11.09 -15.86
C THR A 553 -5.26 10.11 -16.90
N ALA A 554 -4.77 8.87 -16.96
CA ALA A 554 -5.29 7.84 -17.86
C ALA A 554 -6.75 7.48 -17.52
N GLN A 555 -7.08 7.30 -16.23
CA GLN A 555 -8.44 7.07 -15.76
C GLN A 555 -9.36 8.26 -16.05
N PHE A 556 -8.87 9.50 -15.85
CA PHE A 556 -9.59 10.72 -16.22
C PHE A 556 -9.97 10.74 -17.70
N TRP A 557 -9.00 10.52 -18.60
CA TRP A 557 -9.27 10.50 -20.04
C TRP A 557 -10.16 9.34 -20.46
N SER A 558 -10.01 8.16 -19.86
CA SER A 558 -10.89 7.01 -20.08
C SER A 558 -12.33 7.30 -19.69
N LEU A 559 -12.53 7.97 -18.56
CA LEU A 559 -13.87 8.36 -18.07
C LEU A 559 -14.46 9.47 -18.96
N VAL A 560 -13.67 10.46 -19.39
CA VAL A 560 -14.09 11.50 -20.34
C VAL A 560 -14.53 10.89 -21.66
N ASP A 561 -13.76 9.93 -22.22
CA ASP A 561 -14.09 9.23 -23.46
C ASP A 561 -15.37 8.38 -23.30
N ALA A 562 -15.52 7.70 -22.17
CA ALA A 562 -16.74 6.94 -21.85
C ALA A 562 -17.98 7.85 -21.73
N CYS A 563 -17.84 9.00 -21.05
CA CYS A 563 -18.93 10.00 -20.94
C CYS A 563 -19.31 10.56 -22.33
N GLY A 564 -18.30 10.84 -23.17
CA GLY A 564 -18.53 11.30 -24.54
C GLY A 564 -19.27 10.27 -25.40
N LYS A 565 -18.94 8.98 -25.29
CA LYS A 565 -19.56 7.88 -26.02
C LYS A 565 -20.98 7.53 -25.54
N LEU A 566 -21.20 7.64 -24.23
CA LEU A 566 -22.48 7.29 -23.60
C LEU A 566 -23.46 8.46 -23.53
N GLY A 567 -23.05 9.68 -23.90
CA GLY A 567 -23.90 10.88 -23.84
C GLY A 567 -24.28 11.28 -22.41
N ILE A 568 -23.48 10.85 -21.41
CA ILE A 568 -23.71 11.16 -20.00
C ILE A 568 -23.41 12.64 -19.77
N ASN A 569 -24.33 13.37 -19.12
CA ASN A 569 -24.10 14.77 -18.77
C ASN A 569 -22.88 14.88 -17.84
N GLY A 570 -21.84 15.57 -18.31
CA GLY A 570 -20.57 15.75 -17.59
C GLY A 570 -20.75 16.29 -16.17
N ASN A 571 -21.83 17.02 -15.88
CA ASN A 571 -22.14 17.51 -14.54
C ASN A 571 -22.46 16.40 -13.51
N MET A 572 -22.93 15.22 -13.94
CA MET A 572 -23.19 14.10 -13.06
C MET A 572 -21.93 13.37 -12.59
N VAL A 573 -20.85 13.50 -13.35
CA VAL A 573 -19.59 12.78 -13.14
C VAL A 573 -18.45 13.75 -12.82
N LEU A 574 -18.77 15.05 -12.74
CA LEU A 574 -17.78 16.11 -12.55
C LEU A 574 -16.99 15.97 -11.23
N ASP A 575 -17.63 15.50 -10.16
CA ASP A 575 -16.96 15.24 -8.89
C ASP A 575 -15.89 14.15 -9.01
N ILE A 576 -16.23 13.05 -9.70
CA ILE A 576 -15.30 11.94 -9.96
C ILE A 576 -14.18 12.39 -10.90
N LEU A 577 -14.50 13.19 -11.93
CA LEU A 577 -13.51 13.73 -12.84
C LEU A 577 -12.55 14.70 -12.13
N LEU A 578 -13.04 15.53 -11.22
CA LEU A 578 -12.20 16.40 -10.40
C LEU A 578 -11.30 15.60 -9.45
N ASP A 579 -11.78 14.50 -8.89
CA ASP A 579 -10.97 13.62 -8.02
C ASP A 579 -9.80 12.98 -8.78
N LEU A 580 -10.04 12.57 -10.01
CA LEU A 580 -9.03 11.98 -10.89
C LEU A 580 -8.11 13.02 -11.55
N SER A 581 -8.48 14.31 -11.52
CA SER A 581 -7.67 15.38 -12.10
C SER A 581 -6.58 15.87 -11.13
N ASP A 582 -5.41 16.21 -11.67
CA ASP A 582 -4.32 16.85 -10.92
C ASP A 582 -4.41 18.39 -10.98
N VAL A 583 -5.64 18.94 -11.08
CA VAL A 583 -5.85 20.39 -11.16
C VAL A 583 -5.52 21.03 -9.79
N PRO A 584 -4.64 22.04 -9.75
CA PRO A 584 -4.41 22.79 -8.52
C PRO A 584 -5.73 23.44 -8.06
N GLN A 585 -6.00 23.44 -6.75
CA GLN A 585 -7.22 24.00 -6.15
C GLN A 585 -8.53 23.25 -6.47
N LYS A 586 -8.46 21.94 -6.76
CA LYS A 586 -9.65 21.11 -7.00
C LYS A 586 -10.70 21.19 -5.90
N GLU A 587 -10.28 21.34 -4.65
CA GLU A 587 -11.15 21.49 -3.49
C GLU A 587 -11.96 22.80 -3.51
N GLU A 588 -11.35 23.89 -3.97
CA GLU A 588 -12.07 25.15 -4.14
C GLU A 588 -13.11 25.06 -5.26
N ILE A 589 -12.79 24.35 -6.32
CA ILE A 589 -13.73 24.09 -7.43
C ILE A 589 -14.91 23.24 -6.94
N LYS A 590 -14.68 22.17 -6.19
CA LYS A 590 -15.73 21.34 -5.57
C LYS A 590 -16.63 22.16 -4.65
N ARG A 591 -16.03 22.96 -3.78
CA ARG A 591 -16.78 23.82 -2.86
C ARG A 591 -17.67 24.82 -3.58
N ARG A 592 -17.17 25.43 -4.65
CA ARG A 592 -17.98 26.35 -5.50
C ARG A 592 -19.11 25.60 -6.19
N LEU A 593 -18.84 24.39 -6.67
CA LEU A 593 -19.86 23.55 -7.32
C LEU A 593 -20.97 23.14 -6.33
N GLN A 594 -20.60 22.71 -5.13
CA GLN A 594 -21.55 22.39 -4.07
C GLN A 594 -22.38 23.63 -3.66
N GLN A 595 -21.77 24.78 -3.55
CA GLN A 595 -22.48 26.03 -3.28
C GLN A 595 -23.47 26.38 -4.41
N GLN A 596 -23.06 26.18 -5.66
CA GLN A 596 -23.93 26.40 -6.81
C GLN A 596 -25.09 25.41 -6.85
N GLN A 597 -24.86 24.13 -6.55
CA GLN A 597 -25.91 23.13 -6.42
C GLN A 597 -26.89 23.44 -5.28
N GLN A 598 -26.40 23.87 -4.12
CA GLN A 598 -27.23 24.30 -3.00
C GLN A 598 -28.07 25.52 -3.35
N GLN A 599 -27.47 26.52 -4.03
CA GLN A 599 -28.21 27.69 -4.50
C GLN A 599 -29.27 27.33 -5.54
N ALA A 600 -28.96 26.40 -6.48
CA ALA A 600 -29.92 25.90 -7.45
C ALA A 600 -31.08 25.15 -6.79
N ALA A 601 -30.80 24.29 -5.80
CA ALA A 601 -31.81 23.59 -5.00
C ALA A 601 -32.69 24.56 -4.20
N GLN A 602 -32.10 25.58 -3.57
CA GLN A 602 -32.86 26.64 -2.87
C GLN A 602 -33.74 27.44 -3.82
N ALA A 603 -33.21 27.80 -5.01
CA ALA A 603 -33.98 28.49 -6.05
C ALA A 603 -35.16 27.65 -6.54
N GLN A 604 -34.96 26.34 -6.73
CA GLN A 604 -36.04 25.40 -7.07
C GLN A 604 -37.11 25.29 -5.98
N GLN A 605 -36.69 25.22 -4.71
CA GLN A 605 -37.61 25.23 -3.58
C GLN A 605 -38.39 26.54 -3.50
N GLN A 606 -37.76 27.68 -3.71
CA GLN A 606 -38.44 28.99 -3.75
C GLN A 606 -39.42 29.08 -4.91
N GLN A 607 -39.06 28.56 -6.11
CA GLN A 607 -40.00 28.51 -7.24
C GLN A 607 -41.23 27.60 -6.95
N MET A 608 -40.99 26.46 -6.30
CA MET A 608 -42.06 25.55 -5.93
C MET A 608 -42.97 26.16 -4.84
N GLN A 609 -42.42 26.86 -3.87
CA GLN A 609 -43.18 27.63 -2.87
C GLN A 609 -44.00 28.75 -3.53
N MET A 610 -43.37 29.49 -4.44
CA MET A 610 -44.07 30.55 -5.17
C MET A 610 -45.19 30.02 -6.05
N GLN A 611 -45.00 28.85 -6.72
CA GLN A 611 -46.09 28.19 -7.45
C GLN A 611 -47.24 27.72 -6.55
N MET A 612 -46.93 27.15 -5.38
CA MET A 612 -47.93 26.79 -4.40
C MET A 612 -48.70 28.03 -3.86
N GLU A 613 -48.01 29.14 -3.69
CA GLU A 613 -48.62 30.40 -3.23
C GLU A 613 -49.53 31.03 -4.31
N ILE A 614 -49.11 30.98 -5.57
CA ILE A 614 -49.95 31.38 -6.72
C ILE A 614 -51.19 30.48 -6.83
N GLU A 615 -51.00 29.19 -6.60
CA GLU A 615 -52.17 28.23 -6.64
C GLU A 615 -53.14 28.46 -5.47
N LYS A 616 -52.63 28.79 -4.29
CA LYS A 616 -53.42 29.21 -3.13
C LYS A 616 -54.18 30.51 -3.43
N GLN A 617 -53.54 31.52 -4.03
CA GLN A 617 -54.20 32.79 -4.42
C GLN A 617 -55.27 32.54 -5.49
N LYS A 618 -55.00 31.67 -6.49
CA LYS A 618 -56.04 31.28 -7.46
C LYS A 618 -57.22 30.56 -6.82
N LYS A 619 -57.03 29.70 -5.84
CA LYS A 619 -58.11 29.06 -5.07
C LYS A 619 -58.88 30.09 -4.25
N LEU A 620 -58.18 31.07 -3.65
CA LEU A 620 -58.81 32.16 -2.86
C LEU A 620 -59.67 33.07 -3.77
N SER A 621 -59.11 33.48 -4.93
CA SER A 621 -59.87 34.29 -5.91
C SER A 621 -61.10 33.57 -6.46
N ARG A 622 -61.03 32.27 -6.71
CA ARG A 622 -62.19 31.45 -7.07
C ARG A 622 -63.28 31.42 -5.98
N SER A 623 -62.89 31.34 -4.70
CA SER A 623 -63.83 31.35 -3.58
C SER A 623 -64.47 32.74 -3.35
N MET A 624 -63.72 33.84 -3.63
CA MET A 624 -64.31 35.22 -3.61
C MET A 624 -65.26 35.44 -4.77
N ALA A 625 -64.93 35.01 -5.99
CA ALA A 625 -65.84 35.11 -7.13
C ALA A 625 -67.14 34.32 -6.92
N TYR A 626 -67.08 33.24 -6.15
CA TYR A 626 -68.29 32.48 -5.76
C TYR A 626 -69.19 33.26 -4.77
N LYS A 627 -68.59 34.01 -3.85
CA LYS A 627 -69.35 34.90 -2.93
C LYS A 627 -70.02 36.07 -3.66
N ASP A 628 -69.36 36.59 -4.71
CA ASP A 628 -69.92 37.72 -5.48
C ASP A 628 -71.10 37.28 -6.37
N LEU A 629 -71.23 36.01 -6.72
CA LEU A 629 -72.38 35.45 -7.41
C LEU A 629 -73.64 35.36 -6.57
N GLN A 630 -73.55 35.32 -5.26
CA GLN A 630 -74.76 35.26 -4.36
C GLN A 630 -75.47 36.61 -4.39
N LEU A 631 -74.83 37.74 -4.50
CA LEU A 631 -75.41 39.07 -4.54
C LEU A 631 -76.26 39.31 -5.79
N PRO A 632 -75.91 38.93 -7.01
CA PRO A 632 -76.72 39.03 -8.20
C PRO A 632 -78.03 38.18 -8.09
N LEU A 633 -77.88 36.99 -7.48
CA LEU A 633 -79.07 36.11 -7.26
C LEU A 633 -80.02 36.74 -6.22
N GLN A 634 -79.53 37.37 -5.21
CA GLN A 634 -80.33 38.10 -4.22
C GLN A 634 -81.05 39.28 -4.83
N LEU A 635 -80.38 40.05 -5.72
CA LEU A 635 -80.90 41.19 -6.44
C LEU A 635 -82.01 40.74 -7.39
N LYS A 636 -81.82 39.56 -8.05
CA LYS A 636 -82.89 38.98 -8.93
C LYS A 636 -84.13 38.54 -8.16
N LEU A 637 -83.94 37.93 -7.01
CA LEU A 637 -85.06 37.57 -6.13
C LEU A 637 -85.81 38.82 -5.59
N ALA A 638 -85.07 39.90 -5.27
CA ALA A 638 -85.62 41.17 -4.86
C ALA A 638 -86.42 41.86 -6.00
N ALA A 639 -85.99 41.70 -7.27
CA ALA A 639 -86.67 42.20 -8.43
C ALA A 639 -87.94 41.42 -8.75
N GLU A 640 -87.94 40.06 -8.54
CA GLU A 640 -89.13 39.20 -8.66
C GLU A 640 -90.19 39.52 -7.58
N ALA A 641 -89.65 39.96 -6.41
CA ALA A 641 -90.56 40.46 -5.30
C ALA A 641 -91.03 41.89 -5.48
N GLY A 642 -90.65 42.57 -6.58
CA GLY A 642 -91.12 43.96 -6.89
C GLY A 642 -90.38 45.05 -6.08
N ILE A 643 -89.37 44.70 -5.30
CA ILE A 643 -88.59 45.62 -4.44
C ILE A 643 -87.50 46.35 -5.24
N PHE A 644 -87.09 45.77 -6.38
CA PHE A 644 -85.95 46.32 -7.22
C PHE A 644 -86.34 46.24 -8.73
N PRO A 645 -86.03 47.21 -9.57
CA PRO A 645 -86.36 47.20 -11.00
C PRO A 645 -85.70 46.00 -11.69
N LYS A 646 -86.52 45.19 -12.40
CA LYS A 646 -86.09 43.91 -12.99
C LYS A 646 -84.96 44.04 -14.06
N GLU A 647 -85.03 45.12 -14.85
CA GLU A 647 -84.08 45.40 -15.91
C GLU A 647 -82.62 45.56 -15.39
N TYR A 648 -82.45 46.15 -14.22
CA TYR A 648 -81.13 46.33 -13.59
C TYR A 648 -80.64 45.06 -12.92
N ALA A 649 -81.57 44.25 -12.40
CA ALA A 649 -81.19 42.97 -11.78
C ALA A 649 -80.66 41.97 -12.80
N ASP A 650 -81.29 41.87 -13.96
CA ASP A 650 -80.92 41.01 -15.06
C ASP A 650 -79.62 41.43 -15.70
N ALA A 651 -79.40 42.71 -15.92
CA ALA A 651 -78.13 43.25 -16.44
C ALA A 651 -76.89 43.04 -15.45
N PHE A 652 -77.18 43.14 -14.13
CA PHE A 652 -76.15 42.89 -13.10
C PHE A 652 -75.82 41.42 -12.98
N MET A 653 -76.87 40.54 -13.20
CA MET A 653 -76.66 39.10 -13.26
C MET A 653 -75.78 38.71 -14.46
N GLU A 654 -76.05 39.18 -15.66
CA GLU A 654 -75.27 38.92 -16.86
C GLU A 654 -73.85 39.41 -16.69
N TRP A 655 -73.64 40.61 -16.17
CA TRP A 655 -72.33 41.17 -15.89
C TRP A 655 -71.56 40.32 -14.90
N SER A 656 -72.21 39.90 -13.83
CA SER A 656 -71.58 39.11 -12.79
C SER A 656 -71.18 37.70 -13.27
N VAL A 657 -72.05 37.06 -14.09
CA VAL A 657 -71.76 35.78 -14.74
C VAL A 657 -70.59 35.89 -15.72
N GLN A 658 -70.54 37.02 -16.50
CA GLN A 658 -69.38 37.27 -17.37
C GLN A 658 -68.09 37.44 -16.61
N GLN A 659 -68.07 38.21 -15.54
CA GLN A 659 -66.90 38.36 -14.67
C GLN A 659 -66.45 37.05 -14.01
N TYR A 660 -67.46 36.24 -13.58
CA TYR A 660 -67.17 34.92 -13.00
C TYR A 660 -66.58 33.95 -14.04
N ALA A 661 -67.14 33.95 -15.25
CA ALA A 661 -66.65 33.12 -16.34
C ALA A 661 -65.25 33.54 -16.77
N ALA A 662 -64.97 34.83 -16.84
CA ALA A 662 -63.63 35.38 -17.09
C ALA A 662 -62.60 35.01 -15.98
N ALA A 663 -63.00 35.07 -14.72
CA ALA A 663 -62.17 34.71 -13.57
C ALA A 663 -61.90 33.18 -13.52
N MET A 664 -62.84 32.38 -14.03
CA MET A 664 -62.71 30.91 -14.11
C MET A 664 -62.01 30.44 -15.39
N GLY A 665 -61.73 31.37 -16.33
CA GLY A 665 -61.09 31.03 -17.60
C GLY A 665 -61.96 30.19 -18.52
N ILE A 666 -63.29 30.28 -18.43
CA ILE A 666 -64.27 29.59 -19.27
C ILE A 666 -64.52 30.42 -20.52
N PRO A 667 -64.17 29.95 -21.71
CA PRO A 667 -64.46 30.70 -22.96
C PRO A 667 -65.95 30.67 -23.25
N MET A 668 -66.60 31.83 -23.12
CA MET A 668 -67.96 32.02 -23.57
C MET A 668 -67.97 32.32 -25.06
N GLY A 669 -68.40 31.35 -25.82
CA GLY A 669 -68.59 31.50 -27.25
C GLY A 669 -69.76 32.40 -27.57
N GLY A 670 -69.50 33.61 -28.07
CA GLY A 670 -70.48 34.53 -28.59
C GLY A 670 -69.88 35.95 -28.65
N GLN A 671 -69.77 36.55 -29.81
CA GLN A 671 -69.43 37.97 -29.95
C GLN A 671 -70.51 38.83 -29.23
N PRO A 672 -70.14 39.82 -28.42
CA PRO A 672 -71.11 40.75 -27.86
C PRO A 672 -71.64 41.67 -28.96
N GLN A 673 -72.91 41.52 -29.31
CA GLN A 673 -73.64 42.57 -29.97
C GLN A 673 -73.68 43.78 -29.01
N GLN A 674 -73.17 44.91 -29.47
CA GLN A 674 -73.37 46.21 -28.79
C GLN A 674 -74.83 46.55 -28.71
N GLN A 675 -75.50 46.20 -27.60
CA GLN A 675 -76.73 46.88 -27.19
C GLN A 675 -76.32 48.00 -26.25
N GLN A 676 -76.61 49.21 -26.68
CA GLN A 676 -76.57 50.45 -25.88
C GLN A 676 -77.60 50.34 -24.74
N GLY A 677 -77.18 49.92 -23.57
CA GLY A 677 -77.99 49.83 -22.37
C GLY A 677 -77.06 49.58 -21.19
N GLY A 678 -75.94 50.30 -21.12
CA GLY A 678 -75.02 50.20 -19.97
C GLY A 678 -75.61 50.95 -18.76
N ILE A 679 -75.49 50.34 -17.60
CA ILE A 679 -75.80 51.00 -16.33
C ILE A 679 -75.08 52.36 -16.27
N PRO A 680 -75.79 53.45 -15.99
CA PRO A 680 -75.14 54.73 -15.88
C PRO A 680 -73.95 54.72 -14.87
N PRO A 681 -72.85 55.39 -15.16
CA PRO A 681 -71.65 55.31 -14.31
C PRO A 681 -71.92 55.70 -12.84
N GLN A 682 -72.89 56.52 -12.58
CA GLN A 682 -73.26 56.94 -11.24
C GLN A 682 -73.97 55.83 -10.43
N VAL A 683 -74.74 54.96 -11.06
CA VAL A 683 -75.42 53.84 -10.40
C VAL A 683 -74.41 52.71 -10.16
N ALA A 684 -73.47 52.47 -11.11
CA ALA A 684 -72.38 51.50 -10.91
C ALA A 684 -71.44 51.89 -9.80
N ALA A 685 -71.13 53.21 -9.65
CA ALA A 685 -70.30 53.71 -8.54
C ALA A 685 -71.00 53.61 -7.18
N GLN A 686 -72.32 53.81 -7.11
CA GLN A 686 -73.08 53.65 -5.90
C GLN A 686 -73.24 52.17 -5.47
N LEU A 687 -73.38 51.27 -6.41
CA LEU A 687 -73.45 49.80 -6.17
C LEU A 687 -72.09 49.26 -5.74
N MET A 688 -70.97 49.76 -6.29
CA MET A 688 -69.61 49.36 -5.86
C MET A 688 -69.28 49.93 -4.48
N ALA A 689 -69.74 51.11 -4.16
CA ALA A 689 -69.54 51.69 -2.82
C ALA A 689 -70.33 50.97 -1.72
N ALA A 690 -71.47 50.42 -2.05
CA ALA A 690 -72.31 49.62 -1.12
C ALA A 690 -71.75 48.21 -0.91
N GLY A 691 -70.98 47.67 -1.86
CA GLY A 691 -70.36 46.31 -1.82
C GLY A 691 -68.91 46.26 -1.31
N GLY A 692 -68.28 47.35 -0.98
CA GLY A 692 -66.88 47.37 -0.44
C GLY A 692 -65.78 47.02 -1.43
N LEU A 693 -66.02 47.13 -2.76
CA LEU A 693 -65.05 46.77 -3.82
C LEU A 693 -64.31 48.03 -4.33
N THR A 694 -63.06 48.08 -4.17
CA THR A 694 -62.13 49.02 -4.83
C THR A 694 -61.73 48.50 -6.23
N PRO A 695 -61.66 49.35 -7.27
CA PRO A 695 -61.31 48.92 -8.59
C PRO A 695 -59.83 48.48 -8.68
N PRO A 696 -59.50 47.43 -9.45
CA PRO A 696 -58.13 46.96 -9.60
C PRO A 696 -57.30 47.98 -10.37
N GLN A 697 -56.13 48.35 -9.74
CA GLN A 697 -55.09 49.15 -10.42
C GLN A 697 -54.43 48.30 -11.51
N GLN A 698 -54.38 48.83 -12.70
CA GLN A 698 -53.60 48.27 -13.82
C GLN A 698 -52.13 48.32 -13.53
N GLN A 699 -51.49 47.14 -13.38
CA GLN A 699 -50.03 47.02 -13.40
C GLN A 699 -49.49 47.04 -14.81
N PRO A 700 -48.35 47.67 -15.06
CA PRO A 700 -47.72 47.74 -16.40
C PRO A 700 -47.13 46.35 -16.80
N THR A 701 -47.37 45.98 -18.01
CA THR A 701 -46.83 44.76 -18.66
C THR A 701 -45.31 44.79 -18.72
N PRO A 702 -44.61 43.69 -18.41
CA PRO A 702 -43.14 43.59 -18.63
C PRO A 702 -42.84 43.48 -20.14
N GLN A 703 -41.96 44.32 -20.61
CA GLN A 703 -41.41 44.25 -21.99
C GLN A 703 -40.57 42.97 -22.16
N ALA A 704 -40.85 42.19 -23.17
CA ALA A 704 -40.08 41.08 -23.60
C ALA A 704 -38.68 41.51 -24.06
N GLN A 705 -37.64 41.01 -23.38
CA GLN A 705 -36.27 41.13 -23.86
C GLN A 705 -36.06 40.26 -25.11
N ARG A 706 -35.58 40.89 -26.18
CA ARG A 706 -35.18 40.24 -27.46
C ARG A 706 -33.93 39.40 -27.26
N PRO A 707 -33.78 38.23 -27.91
CA PRO A 707 -32.56 37.43 -27.85
C PRO A 707 -31.42 38.14 -28.58
N LEU A 708 -30.23 38.15 -27.98
CA LEU A 708 -28.98 38.63 -28.56
C LEU A 708 -28.60 37.78 -29.79
N THR A 709 -28.35 38.46 -30.87
CA THR A 709 -27.95 37.90 -32.18
C THR A 709 -26.52 37.38 -32.16
N GLN A 710 -26.29 36.37 -32.96
CA GLN A 710 -25.09 35.55 -33.22
C GLN A 710 -23.80 36.30 -33.64
N ALA A 711 -23.80 37.63 -33.59
CA ALA A 711 -22.68 38.49 -34.05
C ALA A 711 -21.61 38.74 -32.95
N ALA A 712 -21.84 38.33 -31.72
CA ALA A 712 -20.87 38.56 -30.62
C ALA A 712 -19.90 37.37 -30.35
N ILE A 713 -20.04 36.25 -31.08
CA ILE A 713 -19.20 35.05 -30.87
C ILE A 713 -18.01 34.98 -31.83
N ASN A 714 -17.99 35.79 -32.92
CA ASN A 714 -16.90 35.75 -33.91
C ASN A 714 -15.77 36.79 -33.71
N GLY A 715 -15.73 37.47 -32.57
CA GLY A 715 -14.73 38.51 -32.28
C GLY A 715 -13.53 38.09 -31.46
N LEU A 716 -13.38 36.80 -31.09
CA LEU A 716 -12.31 36.30 -30.19
C LEU A 716 -11.40 35.24 -30.82
N ALA A 717 -11.40 35.09 -32.14
CA ALA A 717 -10.58 34.10 -32.83
C ALA A 717 -9.59 34.76 -33.86
N GLU A 718 -8.94 35.86 -33.48
CA GLU A 718 -7.76 36.34 -34.23
C GLU A 718 -6.89 37.20 -33.33
N THR A 719 -5.97 36.58 -32.59
CA THR A 719 -4.61 37.06 -32.37
C THR A 719 -3.77 35.90 -31.82
N GLY A 720 -3.22 35.15 -32.76
CA GLY A 720 -2.10 34.27 -32.48
C GLY A 720 -0.81 35.06 -32.61
N GLN A 721 0.05 34.97 -31.57
CA GLN A 721 1.50 34.84 -31.76
C GLN A 721 2.17 34.51 -30.44
N PRO A 722 3.20 33.65 -30.45
CA PRO A 722 3.92 33.20 -29.27
C PRO A 722 5.12 34.12 -29.02
N VAL A 723 5.43 34.40 -27.77
CA VAL A 723 6.74 34.94 -27.35
C VAL A 723 7.24 34.15 -26.15
N LEU A 724 8.35 33.39 -26.41
CA LEU A 724 9.43 32.86 -25.52
C LEU A 724 9.00 32.12 -24.27
#